data_e59b2e27c051f7adcc7d51d811f2aadd
#
_entry.id   e59b2e27c051f7adcc7d51d811f2aadd
#
_cell.length_a   1.000
_cell.length_b   1.000
_cell.length_c   1.000
_cell.angle_alpha   90.00
_cell.angle_beta   90.00
_cell.angle_gamma   90.00
#
_symmetry.space_group_name_H-M   'P 1'
#
loop_
_entity.id
_entity.type
_entity.pdbx_description
1 polymer ?
#
loop_
_entity_poly.entity_id
_entity_poly.type
_entity_poly.pdbx_seq_one_letter_code
_entity_poly.pdbx_strand_id
1 'polypeptide(L)'
;MQLFKKHSPFINLALFYFIVGIITRLVLLFHPITQSSFSFIDIVKIFSLGLLSDVFIFIITSPFLWIYLLFLSNSKYQKPWGYIIFGLLILLLLYLISGKSILHEYGGSLPEIGIAFVSLKAILFGLMLFLPRYRSKIRLILFSITIFIFVLIIIQNAVSEYFFWNEFGVRYNFIAVDYLVYTNEVIKNIMESYPVIPLFTGVGLLTLLVTFIIVKRSKSFLNKLPSFNEKIISTILFSLIFVGATFIIPLLSKQETSHNVFANELQSNGMHRFYLAFMNSELDYNKFYKTLPDDKAFATIEKLIPGISQDFSKRTISSINPENRKNVVLITIESLSADFLKAYGNDQNITPFLDSLATQSLQFSNLYAVGNRTIRGLESFTLCLPPTAGESVVKRKDNKHKFSTASIFKSKGYQVNFLYGGDAYFDNMEDFFGGNGYKITDKKTLKPEEITFSNVWGVCDEDMAKKAIQVMNDESKTGKPFFNHWMTVSNHRPFTYPDGKIDIDSHSKSREGGVKYTDYALKQFFEMAKKQSWFKNTVFIIVADHCASSSGKTQLPLDKYRIPALIYSPGFIQPAVYNKMVSQIDLMPTLFGLLNFNYKTKFFGQDVLKTDYQPRAFIATYQDLGLLKDNVLTILSPKQKVKQFNLKLEPKDNVAADFQIHYEQIPIAKENSKLVNETISYYQTASSILKNKKYEK
;
A
#
# COMPACT_ATOMS: atom_id res chain seq x y z
N MET A 1 2.02 -43.38 15.43
CA MET A 1 1.32 -42.49 14.42
C MET A 1 -0.02 -41.86 14.89
N GLN A 2 -0.25 -41.75 16.19
CA GLN A 2 -1.51 -41.17 16.71
C GLN A 2 -1.70 -39.70 16.32
N LEU A 3 -0.61 -38.91 16.14
CA LEU A 3 -0.67 -37.54 15.72
C LEU A 3 -1.28 -37.32 14.31
N PHE A 4 -1.24 -38.34 13.45
CA PHE A 4 -1.84 -38.31 12.11
C PHE A 4 -3.16 -39.10 12.03
N LYS A 5 -3.72 -39.58 13.14
CA LYS A 5 -5.03 -40.26 13.14
C LYS A 5 -6.20 -39.27 13.12
N LYS A 6 -7.38 -39.75 12.68
CA LYS A 6 -8.63 -39.00 12.53
C LYS A 6 -9.04 -38.15 13.76
N HIS A 7 -8.65 -38.58 14.96
CA HIS A 7 -8.96 -37.87 16.22
C HIS A 7 -7.82 -37.00 16.74
N SER A 8 -6.73 -36.85 15.98
CA SER A 8 -5.64 -35.96 16.35
C SER A 8 -6.09 -34.50 16.26
N PRO A 9 -5.73 -33.66 17.25
CA PRO A 9 -5.96 -32.22 17.20
C PRO A 9 -5.28 -31.59 15.99
N PHE A 10 -4.11 -32.08 15.57
CA PHE A 10 -3.39 -31.63 14.40
C PHE A 10 -4.21 -31.80 13.12
N ILE A 11 -4.77 -32.99 12.89
CA ILE A 11 -5.62 -33.26 11.73
C ILE A 11 -6.93 -32.48 11.77
N ASN A 12 -7.55 -32.36 12.96
CA ASN A 12 -8.79 -31.59 13.09
C ASN A 12 -8.58 -30.10 12.78
N LEU A 13 -7.44 -29.51 13.22
CA LEU A 13 -7.10 -28.12 12.90
C LEU A 13 -6.71 -27.97 11.40
N ALA A 14 -5.99 -28.94 10.83
CA ALA A 14 -5.67 -28.95 9.42
C ALA A 14 -6.93 -28.95 8.55
N LEU A 15 -7.87 -29.85 8.83
CA LEU A 15 -9.16 -29.91 8.12
C LEU A 15 -9.95 -28.62 8.27
N PHE A 16 -9.99 -28.04 9.48
CA PHE A 16 -10.63 -26.76 9.70
C PHE A 16 -9.97 -25.66 8.87
N TYR A 17 -8.65 -25.58 8.87
CA TYR A 17 -7.90 -24.60 8.05
C TYR A 17 -8.21 -24.74 6.55
N PHE A 18 -8.29 -25.97 6.02
CA PHE A 18 -8.61 -26.21 4.61
C PHE A 18 -10.05 -25.82 4.27
N ILE A 19 -11.01 -26.12 5.16
CA ILE A 19 -12.41 -25.69 4.99
C ILE A 19 -12.50 -24.16 4.95
N VAL A 20 -11.82 -23.47 5.88
CA VAL A 20 -11.79 -21.99 5.90
C VAL A 20 -11.13 -21.47 4.62
N GLY A 21 -10.04 -22.07 4.15
CA GLY A 21 -9.37 -21.68 2.90
C GLY A 21 -10.30 -21.81 1.67
N ILE A 22 -11.08 -22.89 1.58
CA ILE A 22 -12.08 -23.06 0.51
C ILE A 22 -13.18 -22.02 0.62
N ILE A 23 -13.74 -21.79 1.81
CA ILE A 23 -14.79 -20.79 2.04
C ILE A 23 -14.29 -19.40 1.70
N THR A 24 -13.08 -19.04 2.13
CA THR A 24 -12.47 -17.72 1.81
C THR A 24 -12.37 -17.54 0.30
N ARG A 25 -11.87 -18.56 -0.46
CA ARG A 25 -11.82 -18.47 -1.93
C ARG A 25 -13.20 -18.30 -2.56
N LEU A 26 -14.22 -19.01 -2.08
CA LEU A 26 -15.58 -18.85 -2.57
C LEU A 26 -16.11 -17.43 -2.32
N VAL A 27 -15.94 -16.93 -1.10
CA VAL A 27 -16.39 -15.57 -0.74
C VAL A 27 -15.67 -14.50 -1.59
N LEU A 28 -14.36 -14.63 -1.78
CA LEU A 28 -13.58 -13.69 -2.58
C LEU A 28 -13.87 -13.81 -4.09
N LEU A 29 -14.16 -15.03 -4.58
CA LEU A 29 -14.54 -15.27 -5.98
C LEU A 29 -15.84 -14.53 -6.37
N PHE A 30 -16.82 -14.53 -5.46
CA PHE A 30 -18.12 -13.87 -5.65
C PHE A 30 -18.16 -12.44 -5.10
N HIS A 31 -17.02 -11.91 -4.65
CA HIS A 31 -16.97 -10.55 -4.13
C HIS A 31 -17.19 -9.50 -5.25
N PRO A 32 -17.95 -8.40 -5.00
CA PRO A 32 -18.25 -7.38 -6.02
C PRO A 32 -17.02 -6.79 -6.73
N ILE A 33 -15.88 -6.68 -6.04
CA ILE A 33 -14.62 -6.22 -6.63
C ILE A 33 -14.05 -7.22 -7.66
N THR A 34 -14.36 -8.51 -7.51
CA THR A 34 -13.86 -9.59 -8.39
C THR A 34 -14.65 -9.67 -9.70
N GLN A 35 -15.13 -8.54 -10.23
CA GLN A 35 -15.90 -8.47 -11.48
C GLN A 35 -15.06 -8.96 -12.65
N SER A 36 -15.02 -10.27 -12.88
CA SER A 36 -14.24 -10.89 -13.95
C SER A 36 -14.80 -12.24 -14.36
N SER A 37 -14.69 -12.56 -15.65
CA SER A 37 -14.96 -13.89 -16.16
C SER A 37 -13.76 -14.81 -15.90
N PHE A 38 -14.01 -16.00 -15.40
CA PHE A 38 -12.99 -17.04 -15.18
C PHE A 38 -13.18 -18.16 -16.21
N SER A 39 -12.08 -18.64 -16.77
CA SER A 39 -12.10 -19.86 -17.56
C SER A 39 -12.30 -21.08 -16.65
N PHE A 40 -12.75 -22.19 -17.23
CA PHE A 40 -12.86 -23.46 -16.49
C PHE A 40 -11.50 -23.87 -15.88
N ILE A 41 -10.41 -23.66 -16.62
CA ILE A 41 -9.04 -23.94 -16.15
C ILE A 41 -8.67 -23.06 -14.95
N ASP A 42 -9.05 -21.77 -14.95
CA ASP A 42 -8.82 -20.90 -13.79
C ASP A 42 -9.55 -21.44 -12.55
N ILE A 43 -10.82 -21.81 -12.67
CA ILE A 43 -11.59 -22.36 -11.54
C ILE A 43 -10.93 -23.64 -11.00
N VAL A 44 -10.53 -24.55 -11.88
CA VAL A 44 -9.83 -25.76 -11.46
C VAL A 44 -8.52 -25.44 -10.72
N LYS A 45 -7.72 -24.51 -11.22
CA LYS A 45 -6.47 -24.09 -10.57
C LYS A 45 -6.71 -23.41 -9.23
N ILE A 46 -7.69 -22.49 -9.13
CA ILE A 46 -8.04 -21.79 -7.89
C ILE A 46 -8.30 -22.79 -6.75
N PHE A 47 -9.08 -23.84 -7.01
CA PHE A 47 -9.45 -24.77 -5.95
C PHE A 47 -8.44 -25.90 -5.77
N SER A 48 -7.90 -26.50 -6.84
CA SER A 48 -6.97 -27.63 -6.70
C SER A 48 -5.58 -27.20 -6.22
N LEU A 49 -4.93 -26.25 -6.93
CA LEU A 49 -3.61 -25.74 -6.55
C LEU A 49 -3.68 -24.87 -5.31
N GLY A 50 -4.81 -24.16 -5.14
CA GLY A 50 -5.07 -23.37 -3.94
C GLY A 50 -5.18 -24.23 -2.68
N LEU A 51 -5.93 -25.33 -2.72
CA LEU A 51 -6.01 -26.29 -1.60
C LEU A 51 -4.64 -26.93 -1.32
N LEU A 52 -3.90 -27.28 -2.38
CA LEU A 52 -2.54 -27.83 -2.22
C LEU A 52 -1.60 -26.80 -1.57
N SER A 53 -1.70 -25.54 -1.94
CA SER A 53 -0.98 -24.45 -1.27
C SER A 53 -1.35 -24.35 0.22
N ASP A 54 -2.64 -24.43 0.57
CA ASP A 54 -3.09 -24.40 1.97
C ASP A 54 -2.52 -25.57 2.78
N VAL A 55 -2.44 -26.77 2.20
CA VAL A 55 -1.84 -27.93 2.87
C VAL A 55 -0.39 -27.65 3.25
N PHE A 56 0.43 -27.17 2.31
CA PHE A 56 1.83 -26.90 2.59
C PHE A 56 2.05 -25.68 3.49
N ILE A 57 1.23 -24.64 3.36
CA ILE A 57 1.29 -23.48 4.26
C ILE A 57 0.89 -23.86 5.68
N PHE A 58 -0.14 -24.68 5.87
CA PHE A 58 -0.48 -25.21 7.19
C PHE A 58 0.71 -25.95 7.81
N ILE A 59 1.41 -26.79 7.06
CA ILE A 59 2.59 -27.51 7.56
C ILE A 59 3.69 -26.53 7.98
N ILE A 60 3.98 -25.51 7.16
CA ILE A 60 5.03 -24.51 7.48
C ILE A 60 4.67 -23.65 8.70
N THR A 61 3.40 -23.36 8.91
CA THR A 61 2.94 -22.52 10.02
C THR A 61 2.65 -23.30 11.31
N SER A 62 2.63 -24.63 11.25
CA SER A 62 2.24 -25.51 12.37
C SER A 62 3.36 -26.07 13.28
N PRO A 63 4.67 -25.73 13.18
CA PRO A 63 5.70 -26.29 14.09
C PRO A 63 5.41 -26.02 15.56
N PHE A 64 4.89 -24.83 15.93
CA PHE A 64 4.52 -24.52 17.31
C PHE A 64 3.40 -25.43 17.83
N LEU A 65 2.37 -25.68 17.02
CA LEU A 65 1.32 -26.64 17.34
C LEU A 65 1.90 -28.06 17.48
N TRP A 66 2.78 -28.45 16.54
CA TRP A 66 3.41 -29.76 16.57
C TRP A 66 4.23 -29.99 17.84
N ILE A 67 5.12 -29.05 18.18
CA ILE A 67 5.91 -29.06 19.41
C ILE A 67 4.98 -29.12 20.63
N TYR A 68 3.95 -28.30 20.70
CA TYR A 68 2.99 -28.32 21.80
C TYR A 68 2.37 -29.71 21.99
N LEU A 69 1.93 -30.38 20.91
CA LEU A 69 1.32 -31.71 20.96
C LEU A 69 2.31 -32.80 21.41
N LEU A 70 3.60 -32.69 21.06
CA LEU A 70 4.65 -33.59 21.54
C LEU A 70 4.84 -33.51 23.05
N PHE A 71 4.72 -32.31 23.61
CA PHE A 71 4.92 -32.05 25.05
C PHE A 71 3.67 -32.26 25.93
N LEU A 72 2.56 -32.76 25.38
CA LEU A 72 1.36 -33.04 26.16
C LEU A 72 1.49 -34.24 27.11
N SER A 73 2.56 -35.06 27.02
CA SER A 73 2.70 -36.29 27.81
C SER A 73 2.88 -36.05 29.31
N ASN A 74 2.58 -37.09 30.12
CA ASN A 74 2.78 -37.08 31.54
C ASN A 74 4.22 -37.36 32.00
N SER A 75 5.08 -37.88 31.12
CA SER A 75 6.46 -38.24 31.42
C SER A 75 7.30 -37.10 31.99
N LYS A 76 7.04 -35.88 31.54
CA LYS A 76 7.73 -34.66 32.03
C LYS A 76 7.43 -34.30 33.51
N TYR A 77 6.43 -34.92 34.14
CA TYR A 77 6.09 -34.72 35.57
C TYR A 77 6.55 -35.89 36.44
N GLN A 78 7.28 -36.92 35.88
CA GLN A 78 7.82 -38.00 36.63
C GLN A 78 9.21 -37.68 37.17
N LYS A 79 9.61 -38.31 38.29
CA LYS A 79 10.97 -38.19 38.82
C LYS A 79 11.99 -38.82 37.89
N PRO A 80 13.19 -38.23 37.76
CA PRO A 80 13.64 -36.95 38.32
C PRO A 80 13.23 -35.76 37.47
N TRP A 81 12.77 -35.96 36.21
CA TRP A 81 12.60 -34.91 35.16
C TRP A 81 11.65 -33.79 35.60
N GLY A 82 10.55 -34.11 36.28
CA GLY A 82 9.59 -33.10 36.72
C GLY A 82 10.23 -32.06 37.64
N TYR A 83 11.07 -32.50 38.58
CA TYR A 83 11.78 -31.61 39.51
C TYR A 83 12.87 -30.81 38.85
N ILE A 84 13.61 -31.43 37.92
CA ILE A 84 14.65 -30.74 37.14
C ILE A 84 14.03 -29.61 36.29
N ILE A 85 12.95 -29.90 35.56
CA ILE A 85 12.27 -28.89 34.71
C ILE A 85 11.70 -27.77 35.59
N PHE A 86 11.10 -28.09 36.72
CA PHE A 86 10.57 -27.09 37.63
C PHE A 86 11.68 -26.21 38.22
N GLY A 87 12.81 -26.81 38.64
CA GLY A 87 13.99 -26.08 39.09
C GLY A 87 14.55 -25.14 38.03
N LEU A 88 14.64 -25.60 36.75
CA LEU A 88 15.09 -24.74 35.64
C LEU A 88 14.12 -23.57 35.37
N LEU A 89 12.79 -23.78 35.50
CA LEU A 89 11.83 -22.68 35.38
C LEU A 89 11.99 -21.65 36.47
N ILE A 90 12.25 -22.09 37.74
CA ILE A 90 12.52 -21.18 38.84
C ILE A 90 13.84 -20.43 38.64
N LEU A 91 14.91 -21.11 38.23
CA LEU A 91 16.19 -20.45 37.91
C LEU A 91 16.04 -19.41 36.78
N LEU A 92 15.29 -19.76 35.72
CA LEU A 92 15.01 -18.82 34.65
C LEU A 92 14.21 -17.60 35.15
N LEU A 93 13.23 -17.84 36.04
CA LEU A 93 12.45 -16.75 36.63
C LEU A 93 13.34 -15.82 37.47
N LEU A 94 14.22 -16.38 38.32
CA LEU A 94 15.17 -15.62 39.13
C LEU A 94 16.15 -14.82 38.25
N TYR A 95 16.61 -15.43 37.14
CA TYR A 95 17.45 -14.72 36.15
C TYR A 95 16.72 -13.53 35.52
N LEU A 96 15.45 -13.70 35.12
CA LEU A 96 14.66 -12.60 34.59
C LEU A 96 14.43 -11.46 35.61
N ILE A 97 14.15 -11.81 36.88
CA ILE A 97 13.94 -10.82 37.96
C ILE A 97 15.22 -10.10 38.34
N SER A 98 16.39 -10.70 38.15
CA SER A 98 17.68 -10.10 38.53
C SER A 98 18.05 -8.81 37.78
N GLY A 99 17.29 -8.42 36.76
CA GLY A 99 17.59 -7.25 35.93
C GLY A 99 18.78 -7.40 34.96
N LYS A 100 19.45 -8.55 34.97
CA LYS A 100 20.66 -8.83 34.15
C LYS A 100 20.32 -9.68 32.90
N SER A 101 19.04 -9.84 32.59
CA SER A 101 18.63 -10.63 31.43
C SER A 101 18.70 -9.82 30.15
N ILE A 102 18.91 -10.50 29.03
CA ILE A 102 18.93 -9.90 27.67
C ILE A 102 17.65 -9.12 27.36
N LEU A 103 16.51 -9.46 27.98
CA LEU A 103 15.26 -8.74 27.79
C LEU A 103 15.33 -7.30 28.33
N HIS A 104 16.15 -7.05 29.36
CA HIS A 104 16.36 -5.71 29.93
C HIS A 104 17.19 -4.81 29.00
N GLU A 105 18.05 -5.40 28.16
CA GLU A 105 18.84 -4.65 27.16
C GLU A 105 17.96 -4.06 26.05
N TYR A 106 16.85 -4.73 25.71
CA TYR A 106 15.87 -4.23 24.74
C TYR A 106 14.89 -3.19 25.29
N GLY A 107 14.80 -3.08 26.63
CA GLY A 107 13.95 -2.08 27.30
C GLY A 107 12.43 -2.27 27.10
N GLY A 108 11.67 -1.25 27.42
CA GLY A 108 10.19 -1.26 27.34
C GLY A 108 9.55 -2.26 28.30
N SER A 109 8.40 -2.82 27.94
CA SER A 109 7.64 -3.79 28.73
C SER A 109 8.05 -5.26 28.51
N LEU A 110 9.12 -5.52 27.76
CA LEU A 110 9.57 -6.88 27.44
C LEU A 110 10.00 -7.68 28.69
N PRO A 111 10.74 -7.10 29.66
CA PRO A 111 11.10 -7.80 30.88
C PRO A 111 9.86 -8.22 31.69
N GLU A 112 8.89 -7.31 31.90
CA GLU A 112 7.66 -7.59 32.66
C GLU A 112 6.84 -8.70 32.01
N ILE A 113 6.69 -8.67 30.68
CA ILE A 113 5.99 -9.71 29.93
C ILE A 113 6.72 -11.06 30.08
N GLY A 114 8.04 -11.07 29.99
CA GLY A 114 8.87 -12.25 30.16
C GLY A 114 8.71 -12.85 31.58
N ILE A 115 8.80 -12.01 32.62
CA ILE A 115 8.60 -12.42 34.03
C ILE A 115 7.22 -12.96 34.23
N ALA A 116 6.17 -12.29 33.77
CA ALA A 116 4.78 -12.74 33.90
C ALA A 116 4.56 -14.09 33.19
N PHE A 117 5.09 -14.27 32.00
CA PHE A 117 4.99 -15.50 31.23
C PHE A 117 5.68 -16.68 31.94
N VAL A 118 6.93 -16.52 32.36
CA VAL A 118 7.69 -17.57 33.04
C VAL A 118 7.08 -17.88 34.41
N SER A 119 6.60 -16.87 35.15
CA SER A 119 5.88 -17.07 36.43
C SER A 119 4.61 -17.93 36.22
N LEU A 120 3.79 -17.58 35.24
CA LEU A 120 2.60 -18.35 34.91
C LEU A 120 2.95 -19.81 34.52
N LYS A 121 4.01 -20.00 33.71
CA LYS A 121 4.51 -21.34 33.34
C LYS A 121 5.01 -22.12 34.55
N ALA A 122 5.75 -21.50 35.45
CA ALA A 122 6.24 -22.14 36.68
C ALA A 122 5.09 -22.55 37.60
N ILE A 123 4.10 -21.66 37.82
CA ILE A 123 2.91 -21.94 38.61
C ILE A 123 2.12 -23.10 38.02
N LEU A 124 1.78 -23.06 36.74
CA LEU A 124 1.01 -24.12 36.07
C LEU A 124 1.76 -25.46 36.03
N PHE A 125 3.07 -25.43 35.81
CA PHE A 125 3.88 -26.65 35.86
C PHE A 125 3.98 -27.21 37.26
N GLY A 126 4.19 -26.37 38.27
CA GLY A 126 4.19 -26.75 39.70
C GLY A 126 2.87 -27.36 40.11
N LEU A 127 1.73 -26.73 39.76
CA LEU A 127 0.39 -27.31 40.04
C LEU A 127 0.24 -28.69 39.42
N MET A 128 0.69 -28.90 38.20
CA MET A 128 0.62 -30.22 37.53
C MET A 128 1.64 -31.22 38.06
N LEU A 129 2.76 -30.78 38.64
CA LEU A 129 3.78 -31.63 39.23
C LEU A 129 3.34 -32.11 40.62
N PHE A 130 2.94 -31.19 41.52
CA PHE A 130 2.67 -31.45 42.92
C PHE A 130 1.22 -31.88 43.21
N LEU A 131 0.27 -31.61 42.28
CA LEU A 131 -1.14 -31.95 42.39
C LEU A 131 -1.60 -32.87 41.27
N PRO A 132 -1.16 -34.16 41.26
CA PRO A 132 -1.48 -35.11 40.16
C PRO A 132 -2.97 -35.29 39.91
N ARG A 133 -3.80 -35.15 40.95
CA ARG A 133 -5.26 -35.27 40.90
C ARG A 133 -5.91 -34.27 39.94
N TYR A 134 -5.35 -33.06 39.81
CA TYR A 134 -5.90 -32.00 38.98
C TYR A 134 -5.25 -31.94 37.61
N ARG A 135 -4.20 -32.70 37.33
CA ARG A 135 -3.40 -32.67 36.10
C ARG A 135 -4.24 -32.85 34.83
N SER A 136 -5.20 -33.78 34.87
CA SER A 136 -6.07 -34.01 33.70
C SER A 136 -6.99 -32.81 33.40
N LYS A 137 -7.56 -32.21 34.43
CA LYS A 137 -8.43 -31.02 34.28
C LYS A 137 -7.65 -29.81 33.80
N ILE A 138 -6.50 -29.51 34.43
CA ILE A 138 -5.62 -28.40 34.05
C ILE A 138 -5.16 -28.58 32.58
N ARG A 139 -4.75 -29.81 32.18
CA ARG A 139 -4.36 -30.13 30.84
C ARG A 139 -5.48 -29.87 29.83
N LEU A 140 -6.72 -30.29 30.15
CA LEU A 140 -7.86 -30.07 29.27
C LEU A 140 -8.13 -28.57 29.07
N ILE A 141 -8.06 -27.77 30.13
CA ILE A 141 -8.23 -26.33 30.05
C ILE A 141 -7.15 -25.70 29.21
N LEU A 142 -5.87 -25.99 29.48
CA LEU A 142 -4.75 -25.44 28.67
C LEU A 142 -4.81 -25.88 27.22
N PHE A 143 -5.20 -27.13 26.96
CA PHE A 143 -5.42 -27.62 25.61
C PHE A 143 -6.57 -26.87 24.92
N SER A 144 -7.68 -26.64 25.60
CA SER A 144 -8.81 -25.89 25.05
C SER A 144 -8.42 -24.46 24.72
N ILE A 145 -7.68 -23.79 25.61
CA ILE A 145 -7.14 -22.44 25.37
C ILE A 145 -6.20 -22.43 24.14
N THR A 146 -5.32 -23.42 24.05
CA THR A 146 -4.40 -23.52 22.89
C THR A 146 -5.16 -23.71 21.59
N ILE A 147 -6.13 -24.63 21.54
CA ILE A 147 -6.98 -24.82 20.36
C ILE A 147 -7.79 -23.55 20.05
N PHE A 148 -8.34 -22.88 21.07
CA PHE A 148 -9.05 -21.61 20.89
C PHE A 148 -8.18 -20.56 20.20
N ILE A 149 -6.92 -20.40 20.61
CA ILE A 149 -5.99 -19.43 20.01
C ILE A 149 -5.73 -19.78 18.54
N PHE A 150 -5.47 -21.05 18.21
CA PHE A 150 -5.25 -21.46 16.82
C PHE A 150 -6.49 -21.26 15.96
N VAL A 151 -7.68 -21.60 16.45
CA VAL A 151 -8.94 -21.40 15.74
C VAL A 151 -9.20 -19.90 15.54
N LEU A 152 -8.97 -19.09 16.58
CA LEU A 152 -9.12 -17.63 16.51
C LEU A 152 -8.22 -17.03 15.43
N ILE A 153 -6.94 -17.42 15.40
CA ILE A 153 -5.98 -16.94 14.39
C ILE A 153 -6.45 -17.31 12.97
N ILE A 154 -6.94 -18.53 12.77
CA ILE A 154 -7.42 -18.98 11.45
C ILE A 154 -8.64 -18.17 11.01
N ILE A 155 -9.63 -17.99 11.89
CA ILE A 155 -10.86 -17.23 11.56
C ILE A 155 -10.53 -15.75 11.37
N GLN A 156 -9.73 -15.17 12.27
CA GLN A 156 -9.34 -13.76 12.19
C GLN A 156 -8.56 -13.48 10.89
N ASN A 157 -7.67 -14.39 10.48
CA ASN A 157 -6.97 -14.25 9.21
C ASN A 157 -7.93 -14.24 8.01
N ALA A 158 -8.92 -15.13 7.98
CA ALA A 158 -9.91 -15.18 6.90
C ALA A 158 -10.76 -13.90 6.83
N VAL A 159 -11.19 -13.38 8.00
CA VAL A 159 -11.92 -12.12 8.09
C VAL A 159 -11.05 -10.93 7.66
N SER A 160 -9.79 -10.90 8.08
CA SER A 160 -8.85 -9.85 7.64
C SER A 160 -8.59 -9.91 6.13
N GLU A 161 -8.47 -11.12 5.55
CA GLU A 161 -8.34 -11.26 4.09
C GLU A 161 -9.56 -10.74 3.34
N TYR A 162 -10.76 -10.94 3.86
CA TYR A 162 -11.99 -10.39 3.26
C TYR A 162 -11.95 -8.86 3.24
N PHE A 163 -11.63 -8.21 4.36
CA PHE A 163 -11.55 -6.75 4.40
C PHE A 163 -10.41 -6.19 3.57
N PHE A 164 -9.27 -6.87 3.53
CA PHE A 164 -8.15 -6.49 2.68
C PHE A 164 -8.51 -6.59 1.19
N TRP A 165 -9.22 -7.65 0.81
CA TRP A 165 -9.75 -7.80 -0.55
C TRP A 165 -10.79 -6.74 -0.89
N ASN A 166 -11.69 -6.42 0.03
CA ASN A 166 -12.69 -5.35 -0.13
C ASN A 166 -12.05 -3.96 -0.34
N GLU A 167 -10.85 -3.75 0.16
CA GLU A 167 -10.13 -2.49 0.00
C GLU A 167 -9.25 -2.47 -1.26
N PHE A 168 -8.52 -3.56 -1.49
CA PHE A 168 -7.44 -3.59 -2.47
C PHE A 168 -7.66 -4.55 -3.64
N GLY A 169 -8.65 -5.43 -3.61
CA GLY A 169 -8.93 -6.43 -4.65
C GLY A 169 -7.82 -7.45 -4.88
N VAL A 170 -6.93 -7.61 -3.92
CA VAL A 170 -5.82 -8.57 -3.93
C VAL A 170 -5.70 -9.24 -2.57
N ARG A 171 -5.01 -10.37 -2.50
CA ARG A 171 -4.57 -10.95 -1.22
C ARG A 171 -3.50 -10.08 -0.58
N TYR A 172 -3.09 -10.40 0.65
CA TYR A 172 -2.08 -9.63 1.36
C TYR A 172 -0.84 -9.34 0.49
N ASN A 173 -0.42 -8.11 0.55
CA ASN A 173 0.78 -7.61 -0.12
C ASN A 173 1.57 -6.71 0.86
N PHE A 174 2.49 -5.90 0.37
CA PHE A 174 3.30 -5.01 1.19
C PHE A 174 2.48 -3.99 2.00
N ILE A 175 1.25 -3.63 1.57
CA ILE A 175 0.35 -2.75 2.34
C ILE A 175 0.00 -3.40 3.68
N ALA A 176 -0.22 -4.73 3.69
CA ALA A 176 -0.45 -5.44 4.94
C ALA A 176 0.79 -5.44 5.86
N VAL A 177 1.99 -5.36 5.29
CA VAL A 177 3.24 -5.17 6.05
C VAL A 177 3.32 -3.75 6.62
N ASP A 178 2.98 -2.73 5.83
CA ASP A 178 2.91 -1.33 6.28
C ASP A 178 1.95 -1.17 7.48
N TYR A 179 0.85 -1.91 7.49
CA TYR A 179 -0.11 -1.90 8.59
C TYR A 179 0.46 -2.37 9.94
N LEU A 180 1.56 -3.12 9.94
CA LEU A 180 2.28 -3.44 11.18
C LEU A 180 3.04 -2.22 11.73
N VAL A 181 3.45 -1.30 10.88
CA VAL A 181 4.17 -0.08 11.29
C VAL A 181 3.18 0.96 11.82
N TYR A 182 2.06 1.17 11.13
CA TYR A 182 1.03 2.16 11.47
C TYR A 182 -0.18 1.53 12.16
N THR A 183 0.07 0.62 13.11
CA THR A 183 -0.98 -0.18 13.77
C THR A 183 -2.08 0.67 14.41
N ASN A 184 -1.73 1.81 15.02
CA ASN A 184 -2.71 2.67 15.71
C ASN A 184 -3.69 3.32 14.73
N GLU A 185 -3.20 3.83 13.60
CA GLU A 185 -4.00 4.46 12.55
C GLU A 185 -4.91 3.42 11.88
N VAL A 186 -4.37 2.23 11.62
CA VAL A 186 -5.13 1.11 11.03
C VAL A 186 -6.24 0.64 11.98
N ILE A 187 -5.96 0.47 13.28
CA ILE A 187 -6.98 0.08 14.25
C ILE A 187 -8.08 1.14 14.32
N LYS A 188 -7.74 2.42 14.42
CA LYS A 188 -8.72 3.51 14.44
C LYS A 188 -9.57 3.55 13.17
N ASN A 189 -8.93 3.42 11.99
CA ASN A 189 -9.65 3.35 10.73
C ASN A 189 -10.64 2.18 10.67
N ILE A 190 -10.25 1.00 11.15
CA ILE A 190 -11.14 -0.17 11.24
C ILE A 190 -12.32 0.13 12.18
N MET A 191 -12.06 0.74 13.33
CA MET A 191 -13.10 1.07 14.31
C MET A 191 -14.09 2.12 13.77
N GLU A 192 -13.64 3.08 12.98
CA GLU A 192 -14.49 4.10 12.37
C GLU A 192 -15.25 3.59 11.12
N SER A 193 -14.63 2.65 10.36
CA SER A 193 -15.18 2.18 9.08
C SER A 193 -16.14 1.01 9.20
N TYR A 194 -16.01 0.17 10.24
CA TYR A 194 -16.74 -1.10 10.34
C TYR A 194 -17.46 -1.27 11.68
N PRO A 195 -18.55 -2.03 11.74
CA PRO A 195 -19.25 -2.36 12.99
C PRO A 195 -18.45 -3.40 13.80
N VAL A 196 -17.41 -2.94 14.50
CA VAL A 196 -16.40 -3.78 15.15
C VAL A 196 -17.00 -4.70 16.22
N ILE A 197 -17.96 -4.20 17.03
CA ILE A 197 -18.55 -4.97 18.13
C ILE A 197 -19.30 -6.21 17.63
N PRO A 198 -20.26 -6.13 16.68
CA PRO A 198 -20.91 -7.30 16.12
C PRO A 198 -19.91 -8.26 15.44
N LEU A 199 -18.91 -7.71 14.74
CA LEU A 199 -17.90 -8.51 14.04
C LEU A 199 -17.08 -9.36 15.02
N PHE A 200 -16.48 -8.76 16.04
CA PHE A 200 -15.70 -9.48 17.04
C PHE A 200 -16.54 -10.44 17.87
N THR A 201 -17.80 -10.09 18.15
CA THR A 201 -18.74 -11.00 18.84
C THR A 201 -18.98 -12.24 17.99
N GLY A 202 -19.25 -12.07 16.68
CA GLY A 202 -19.46 -13.18 15.75
C GLY A 202 -18.21 -14.07 15.61
N VAL A 203 -17.03 -13.48 15.46
CA VAL A 203 -15.74 -14.18 15.43
C VAL A 203 -15.52 -14.96 16.74
N GLY A 204 -15.78 -14.34 17.89
CA GLY A 204 -15.63 -14.98 19.21
C GLY A 204 -16.55 -16.18 19.38
N LEU A 205 -17.85 -16.03 19.06
CA LEU A 205 -18.83 -17.12 19.16
C LEU A 205 -18.50 -18.29 18.22
N LEU A 206 -18.13 -17.99 16.98
CA LEU A 206 -17.70 -19.02 16.02
C LEU A 206 -16.43 -19.74 16.49
N THR A 207 -15.47 -18.99 17.05
CA THR A 207 -14.24 -19.55 17.62
C THR A 207 -14.55 -20.50 18.76
N LEU A 208 -15.43 -20.13 19.68
CA LEU A 208 -15.86 -20.97 20.81
C LEU A 208 -16.54 -22.25 20.32
N LEU A 209 -17.45 -22.16 19.35
CA LEU A 209 -18.15 -23.31 18.77
C LEU A 209 -17.17 -24.30 18.13
N VAL A 210 -16.28 -23.82 17.26
CA VAL A 210 -15.30 -24.65 16.57
C VAL A 210 -14.31 -25.27 17.55
N THR A 211 -13.86 -24.50 18.56
CA THR A 211 -13.00 -25.00 19.63
C THR A 211 -13.68 -26.14 20.37
N PHE A 212 -14.93 -25.98 20.76
CA PHE A 212 -15.71 -27.03 21.44
C PHE A 212 -15.77 -28.31 20.58
N ILE A 213 -16.04 -28.19 19.29
CA ILE A 213 -16.11 -29.34 18.37
C ILE A 213 -14.75 -30.04 18.30
N ILE A 214 -13.65 -29.29 18.10
CA ILE A 214 -12.30 -29.87 17.98
C ILE A 214 -11.87 -30.53 19.28
N VAL A 215 -12.08 -29.88 20.43
CA VAL A 215 -11.76 -30.43 21.76
C VAL A 215 -12.56 -31.70 22.01
N LYS A 216 -13.87 -31.70 21.73
CA LYS A 216 -14.74 -32.88 21.87
C LYS A 216 -14.24 -34.05 21.00
N ARG A 217 -13.88 -33.80 19.74
CA ARG A 217 -13.35 -34.84 18.82
C ARG A 217 -11.96 -35.34 19.23
N SER A 218 -11.17 -34.51 19.92
CA SER A 218 -9.80 -34.83 20.35
C SER A 218 -9.73 -35.50 21.73
N LYS A 219 -10.85 -35.77 22.41
CA LYS A 219 -10.86 -36.41 23.75
C LYS A 219 -10.15 -37.77 23.73
N SER A 220 -10.36 -38.59 22.69
CA SER A 220 -9.72 -39.91 22.59
C SER A 220 -8.18 -39.81 22.44
N PHE A 221 -7.70 -38.75 21.78
CA PHE A 221 -6.26 -38.49 21.69
C PHE A 221 -5.70 -38.07 23.06
N LEU A 222 -6.40 -37.22 23.81
CA LEU A 222 -5.97 -36.78 25.15
C LEU A 222 -5.91 -37.93 26.15
N ASN A 223 -6.79 -38.93 26.00
CA ASN A 223 -6.81 -40.13 26.85
C ASN A 223 -5.70 -41.12 26.52
N LYS A 224 -5.28 -41.19 25.26
CA LYS A 224 -4.21 -42.12 24.79
C LYS A 224 -3.16 -41.31 24.02
N LEU A 225 -2.28 -40.66 24.77
CA LEU A 225 -1.18 -39.86 24.20
C LEU A 225 -0.14 -40.75 23.50
N PRO A 226 0.55 -40.27 22.45
CA PRO A 226 1.54 -41.05 21.71
C PRO A 226 2.72 -41.45 22.58
N SER A 227 3.21 -42.70 22.36
CA SER A 227 4.44 -43.22 22.98
C SER A 227 5.68 -42.47 22.51
N PHE A 228 6.81 -42.66 23.16
CA PHE A 228 8.07 -42.01 22.79
C PHE A 228 8.49 -42.33 21.34
N ASN A 229 8.45 -43.63 20.95
CA ASN A 229 8.79 -44.04 19.58
C ASN A 229 7.81 -43.47 18.55
N GLU A 230 6.51 -43.41 18.83
CA GLU A 230 5.53 -42.77 17.96
C GLU A 230 5.78 -41.28 17.78
N LYS A 231 6.27 -40.60 18.81
CA LYS A 231 6.64 -39.18 18.73
C LYS A 231 7.85 -38.98 17.81
N ILE A 232 8.90 -39.78 17.97
CA ILE A 232 10.10 -39.74 17.12
C ILE A 232 9.73 -39.94 15.65
N ILE A 233 9.04 -41.05 15.34
CA ILE A 233 8.64 -41.38 13.97
C ILE A 233 7.75 -40.28 13.38
N SER A 234 6.77 -39.82 14.16
CA SER A 234 5.88 -38.72 13.70
C SER A 234 6.62 -37.41 13.46
N THR A 235 7.63 -37.10 14.28
CA THR A 235 8.43 -35.87 14.13
C THR A 235 9.37 -35.99 12.90
N ILE A 236 9.98 -37.13 12.67
CA ILE A 236 10.76 -37.36 11.44
C ILE A 236 9.86 -37.17 10.21
N LEU A 237 8.69 -37.78 10.20
CA LEU A 237 7.75 -37.67 9.08
C LEU A 237 7.28 -36.20 8.91
N PHE A 238 6.93 -35.51 9.99
CA PHE A 238 6.57 -34.08 9.95
C PHE A 238 7.72 -33.25 9.39
N SER A 239 8.96 -33.48 9.84
CA SER A 239 10.13 -32.74 9.37
C SER A 239 10.40 -32.98 7.88
N LEU A 240 10.25 -34.20 7.40
CA LEU A 240 10.37 -34.49 5.97
C LEU A 240 9.30 -33.78 5.13
N ILE A 241 8.05 -33.78 5.60
CA ILE A 241 6.96 -33.06 4.92
C ILE A 241 7.20 -31.54 4.99
N PHE A 242 7.67 -31.01 6.12
CA PHE A 242 8.01 -29.61 6.30
C PHE A 242 9.10 -29.17 5.32
N VAL A 243 10.21 -29.92 5.24
CA VAL A 243 11.28 -29.64 4.27
C VAL A 243 10.75 -29.74 2.83
N GLY A 244 9.96 -30.78 2.51
CA GLY A 244 9.31 -30.90 1.20
C GLY A 244 8.44 -29.70 0.86
N ALA A 245 7.67 -29.19 1.83
CA ALA A 245 6.80 -28.02 1.66
C ALA A 245 7.59 -26.75 1.26
N THR A 246 8.78 -26.55 1.85
CA THR A 246 9.62 -25.37 1.50
C THR A 246 10.08 -25.37 0.03
N PHE A 247 10.23 -26.54 -0.59
CA PHE A 247 10.56 -26.68 -2.02
C PHE A 247 9.33 -26.63 -2.93
N ILE A 248 8.19 -27.16 -2.47
CA ILE A 248 6.97 -27.27 -3.29
C ILE A 248 6.26 -25.90 -3.41
N ILE A 249 6.20 -25.09 -2.35
CA ILE A 249 5.51 -23.79 -2.37
C ILE A 249 6.04 -22.86 -3.48
N PRO A 250 7.34 -22.66 -3.68
CA PRO A 250 7.84 -21.86 -4.81
C PRO A 250 7.46 -22.42 -6.18
N LEU A 251 7.30 -23.74 -6.31
CA LEU A 251 6.84 -24.37 -7.55
C LEU A 251 5.36 -24.09 -7.82
N LEU A 252 4.52 -24.11 -6.77
CA LEU A 252 3.11 -23.74 -6.89
C LEU A 252 2.95 -22.28 -7.30
N SER A 253 3.74 -21.36 -6.75
CA SER A 253 3.74 -19.96 -7.15
C SER A 253 4.13 -19.74 -8.62
N LYS A 254 4.91 -20.64 -9.24
CA LYS A 254 5.20 -20.60 -10.67
C LYS A 254 4.01 -20.97 -11.55
N GLN A 255 3.00 -21.66 -11.01
CA GLN A 255 1.78 -22.03 -11.71
C GLN A 255 0.72 -20.92 -11.74
N GLU A 256 0.99 -19.76 -11.15
CA GLU A 256 0.17 -18.55 -11.22
C GLU A 256 0.36 -17.88 -12.60
N THR A 257 -0.20 -18.50 -13.63
CA THR A 257 0.05 -18.18 -15.04
C THR A 257 -1.19 -17.67 -15.78
N SER A 258 -2.31 -17.47 -15.08
CA SER A 258 -3.52 -16.93 -15.69
C SER A 258 -3.29 -15.48 -16.14
N HIS A 259 -3.87 -15.10 -17.29
CA HIS A 259 -3.95 -13.70 -17.71
C HIS A 259 -4.88 -12.87 -16.80
N ASN A 260 -5.81 -13.55 -16.11
CA ASN A 260 -6.65 -12.93 -15.10
C ASN A 260 -5.92 -12.89 -13.76
N VAL A 261 -5.55 -11.69 -13.31
CA VAL A 261 -4.83 -11.48 -12.03
C VAL A 261 -5.63 -11.98 -10.84
N PHE A 262 -6.96 -11.80 -10.82
CA PHE A 262 -7.80 -12.33 -9.74
C PHE A 262 -7.71 -13.86 -9.62
N ALA A 263 -7.59 -14.58 -10.74
CA ALA A 263 -7.41 -16.04 -10.70
C ALA A 263 -6.08 -16.42 -10.01
N ASN A 264 -4.99 -15.72 -10.30
CA ASN A 264 -3.69 -15.95 -9.65
C ASN A 264 -3.72 -15.61 -8.15
N GLU A 265 -4.39 -14.51 -7.79
CA GLU A 265 -4.56 -14.13 -6.39
C GLU A 265 -5.41 -15.15 -5.62
N LEU A 266 -6.53 -15.62 -6.18
CA LEU A 266 -7.41 -16.63 -5.57
C LEU A 266 -6.73 -18.01 -5.46
N GLN A 267 -5.88 -18.38 -6.43
CA GLN A 267 -5.07 -19.62 -6.37
C GLN A 267 -4.07 -19.57 -5.23
N SER A 268 -3.51 -18.42 -4.90
CA SER A 268 -2.49 -18.27 -3.86
C SER A 268 -3.08 -18.42 -2.44
N ASN A 269 -2.22 -18.38 -1.41
CA ASN A 269 -2.61 -18.33 0.00
C ASN A 269 -2.21 -16.98 0.60
N GLY A 270 -3.11 -16.33 1.37
CA GLY A 270 -2.90 -14.99 1.92
C GLY A 270 -1.70 -14.89 2.84
N MET A 271 -1.51 -15.85 3.75
CA MET A 271 -0.35 -15.88 4.65
C MET A 271 0.98 -16.04 3.89
N HIS A 272 0.98 -16.82 2.80
CA HIS A 272 2.16 -16.94 1.94
C HIS A 272 2.47 -15.61 1.23
N ARG A 273 1.45 -14.93 0.72
CA ARG A 273 1.59 -13.59 0.11
C ARG A 273 2.14 -12.58 1.11
N PHE A 274 1.62 -12.58 2.34
CA PHE A 274 2.11 -11.73 3.42
C PHE A 274 3.59 -11.99 3.72
N TYR A 275 3.96 -13.26 3.90
CA TYR A 275 5.35 -13.65 4.14
C TYR A 275 6.29 -13.20 3.01
N LEU A 276 5.90 -13.40 1.76
CA LEU A 276 6.69 -12.94 0.61
C LEU A 276 6.82 -11.42 0.58
N ALA A 277 5.76 -10.69 0.88
CA ALA A 277 5.78 -9.23 0.95
C ALA A 277 6.72 -8.75 2.07
N PHE A 278 6.64 -9.37 3.25
CA PHE A 278 7.51 -9.04 4.38
C PHE A 278 9.00 -9.30 4.08
N MET A 279 9.32 -10.45 3.49
CA MET A 279 10.71 -10.81 3.16
C MET A 279 11.30 -10.01 1.99
N ASN A 280 10.45 -9.43 1.13
CA ASN A 280 10.87 -8.68 -0.05
C ASN A 280 10.53 -7.18 0.07
N SER A 281 10.47 -6.65 1.29
CA SER A 281 10.18 -5.23 1.54
C SER A 281 11.22 -4.29 0.93
N GLU A 282 12.46 -4.74 0.74
CA GLU A 282 13.50 -4.00 0.02
C GLU A 282 13.78 -4.67 -1.34
N LEU A 283 13.25 -4.08 -2.43
CA LEU A 283 13.49 -4.55 -3.79
C LEU A 283 14.66 -3.79 -4.43
N ASP A 284 15.84 -4.38 -4.39
CA ASP A 284 16.99 -3.89 -5.17
C ASP A 284 16.74 -4.14 -6.66
N TYR A 285 16.69 -3.07 -7.47
CA TYR A 285 16.41 -3.17 -8.90
C TYR A 285 17.38 -4.11 -9.61
N ASN A 286 18.68 -3.95 -9.38
CA ASN A 286 19.73 -4.72 -10.07
C ASN A 286 19.68 -6.21 -9.75
N LYS A 287 19.16 -6.57 -8.57
CA LYS A 287 19.06 -7.96 -8.14
C LYS A 287 17.83 -8.67 -8.71
N PHE A 288 16.72 -7.96 -8.84
CA PHE A 288 15.42 -8.60 -9.11
C PHE A 288 14.90 -8.36 -10.53
N TYR A 289 15.32 -7.30 -11.21
CA TYR A 289 14.79 -6.93 -12.52
C TYR A 289 15.81 -7.17 -13.65
N LYS A 290 15.30 -7.19 -14.88
CA LYS A 290 16.15 -7.24 -16.08
C LYS A 290 16.93 -5.93 -16.21
N THR A 291 18.24 -6.02 -16.45
CA THR A 291 19.16 -4.89 -16.52
C THR A 291 19.86 -4.83 -17.85
N LEU A 292 20.39 -3.67 -18.17
CA LEU A 292 21.37 -3.41 -19.24
C LEU A 292 22.72 -3.04 -18.60
N PRO A 293 23.84 -3.10 -19.35
CA PRO A 293 25.06 -2.41 -18.95
C PRO A 293 24.76 -0.93 -18.65
N ASP A 294 25.30 -0.40 -17.56
CA ASP A 294 24.95 0.96 -17.09
C ASP A 294 25.26 2.02 -18.14
N ASP A 295 26.38 1.91 -18.87
CA ASP A 295 26.74 2.79 -19.96
C ASP A 295 25.65 2.83 -21.05
N LYS A 296 25.10 1.67 -21.43
CA LYS A 296 24.00 1.59 -22.40
C LYS A 296 22.69 2.16 -21.88
N ALA A 297 22.38 1.90 -20.59
CA ALA A 297 21.18 2.44 -19.98
C ALA A 297 21.24 3.98 -19.92
N PHE A 298 22.34 4.56 -19.46
CA PHE A 298 22.52 6.02 -19.42
C PHE A 298 22.57 6.64 -20.83
N ALA A 299 23.28 6.03 -21.80
CA ALA A 299 23.30 6.51 -23.17
C ALA A 299 21.90 6.52 -23.83
N THR A 300 21.03 5.57 -23.46
CA THR A 300 19.64 5.55 -23.92
C THR A 300 18.86 6.72 -23.29
N ILE A 301 19.01 6.96 -21.99
CA ILE A 301 18.33 8.07 -21.31
C ILE A 301 18.82 9.43 -21.83
N GLU A 302 20.09 9.59 -22.12
CA GLU A 302 20.65 10.83 -22.69
C GLU A 302 20.02 11.17 -24.04
N LYS A 303 19.72 10.17 -24.87
CA LYS A 303 18.97 10.36 -26.12
C LYS A 303 17.51 10.74 -25.90
N LEU A 304 16.87 10.21 -24.87
CA LEU A 304 15.46 10.46 -24.55
C LEU A 304 15.26 11.77 -23.77
N ILE A 305 16.23 12.13 -22.94
CA ILE A 305 16.25 13.33 -22.13
C ILE A 305 17.65 13.97 -22.22
N PRO A 306 17.90 14.82 -23.22
CA PRO A 306 19.20 15.41 -23.44
C PRO A 306 19.75 16.14 -22.20
N GLY A 307 21.02 15.89 -21.89
CA GLY A 307 21.72 16.44 -20.73
C GLY A 307 21.64 15.62 -19.46
N ILE A 308 21.01 14.44 -19.48
CA ILE A 308 21.16 13.44 -18.42
C ILE A 308 22.33 12.52 -18.82
N SER A 309 23.48 12.72 -18.21
CA SER A 309 24.70 11.90 -18.41
C SER A 309 24.90 10.92 -17.26
N GLN A 310 25.88 10.02 -17.38
CA GLN A 310 26.24 9.06 -16.33
C GLN A 310 26.70 9.73 -15.02
N ASP A 311 27.34 10.90 -15.11
CA ASP A 311 27.72 11.70 -13.94
C ASP A 311 26.52 12.34 -13.24
N PHE A 312 25.37 12.37 -13.93
CA PHE A 312 24.13 12.94 -13.46
C PHE A 312 24.25 14.38 -12.95
N SER A 313 25.02 15.20 -13.67
CA SER A 313 25.13 16.64 -13.43
C SER A 313 23.80 17.34 -13.74
N LYS A 314 23.60 18.51 -13.15
CA LYS A 314 22.39 19.31 -13.41
C LYS A 314 22.40 19.84 -14.86
N ARG A 315 21.41 19.45 -15.68
CA ARG A 315 21.16 20.06 -16.99
C ARG A 315 20.50 21.43 -16.85
N THR A 316 20.77 22.32 -17.78
CA THR A 316 20.17 23.67 -17.80
C THR A 316 18.95 23.67 -18.68
N ILE A 317 17.82 24.19 -18.16
CA ILE A 317 16.63 24.54 -18.93
C ILE A 317 16.59 26.06 -19.04
N SER A 318 16.45 26.58 -20.25
CA SER A 318 16.41 28.01 -20.52
C SER A 318 15.14 28.37 -21.28
N SER A 319 14.57 29.51 -20.96
CA SER A 319 13.51 30.18 -21.70
C SER A 319 14.05 31.46 -22.35
N ILE A 320 13.57 31.76 -23.53
CA ILE A 320 13.86 33.04 -24.22
C ILE A 320 12.98 34.18 -23.70
N ASN A 321 11.86 33.84 -23.05
CA ASN A 321 10.91 34.78 -22.49
C ASN A 321 11.27 35.16 -21.03
N PRO A 322 10.89 36.36 -20.57
CA PRO A 322 11.07 36.75 -19.16
C PRO A 322 10.37 35.79 -18.18
N GLU A 323 10.99 35.54 -17.05
CA GLU A 323 10.40 34.69 -16.00
C GLU A 323 9.15 35.32 -15.39
N ASN A 324 8.10 34.51 -15.26
CA ASN A 324 6.86 34.86 -14.58
C ASN A 324 6.88 34.34 -13.15
N ARG A 325 7.12 35.22 -12.16
CA ARG A 325 7.20 34.81 -10.75
C ARG A 325 5.83 34.89 -10.05
N LYS A 326 4.84 34.20 -10.61
CA LYS A 326 3.53 34.04 -9.98
C LYS A 326 3.59 33.15 -8.77
N ASN A 327 2.72 33.37 -7.80
CA ASN A 327 2.48 32.37 -6.76
C ASN A 327 2.01 31.06 -7.36
N VAL A 328 2.29 29.96 -6.68
CA VAL A 328 1.86 28.63 -7.12
C VAL A 328 1.20 27.89 -5.96
N VAL A 329 0.04 27.32 -6.24
CA VAL A 329 -0.68 26.43 -5.33
C VAL A 329 -0.89 25.10 -6.04
N LEU A 330 -0.22 24.06 -5.58
CA LEU A 330 -0.46 22.68 -6.00
C LEU A 330 -1.42 22.03 -5.02
N ILE A 331 -2.61 21.67 -5.49
CA ILE A 331 -3.63 20.97 -4.72
C ILE A 331 -3.63 19.51 -5.20
N THR A 332 -3.18 18.62 -4.34
CA THR A 332 -3.21 17.19 -4.60
C THR A 332 -4.44 16.58 -3.93
N ILE A 333 -5.34 16.01 -4.74
CA ILE A 333 -6.60 15.45 -4.26
C ILE A 333 -6.40 13.96 -4.00
N GLU A 334 -6.66 13.54 -2.77
CA GLU A 334 -6.63 12.14 -2.33
C GLU A 334 -7.52 11.25 -3.20
N SER A 335 -6.95 10.21 -3.81
CA SER A 335 -7.65 9.12 -4.48
C SER A 335 -8.71 9.53 -5.52
N LEU A 336 -8.49 10.60 -6.29
CA LEU A 336 -9.45 11.08 -7.27
C LEU A 336 -9.21 10.44 -8.65
N SER A 337 -10.01 9.43 -9.01
CA SER A 337 -10.00 8.88 -10.37
C SER A 337 -10.62 9.83 -11.39
N ALA A 338 -10.13 9.79 -12.62
CA ALA A 338 -10.74 10.53 -13.72
C ALA A 338 -12.23 10.20 -13.91
N ASP A 339 -12.65 8.97 -13.62
CA ASP A 339 -14.01 8.46 -13.76
C ASP A 339 -15.06 9.20 -12.89
N PHE A 340 -14.64 10.05 -11.94
CA PHE A 340 -15.58 10.88 -11.16
C PHE A 340 -15.98 12.18 -11.87
N LEU A 341 -15.25 12.60 -12.90
CA LEU A 341 -15.52 13.85 -13.61
C LEU A 341 -16.45 13.61 -14.81
N LYS A 342 -17.30 14.59 -15.09
CA LYS A 342 -18.27 14.57 -16.20
C LYS A 342 -17.62 14.37 -17.57
N ALA A 343 -16.47 14.98 -17.83
CA ALA A 343 -15.76 14.85 -19.10
C ALA A 343 -15.37 13.40 -19.44
N TYR A 344 -15.17 12.56 -18.42
CA TYR A 344 -14.84 11.14 -18.57
C TYR A 344 -16.08 10.21 -18.49
N GLY A 345 -17.30 10.78 -18.61
CA GLY A 345 -18.54 10.03 -18.71
C GLY A 345 -19.29 9.81 -17.40
N ASN A 346 -19.00 10.58 -16.33
CA ASN A 346 -19.73 10.49 -15.08
C ASN A 346 -20.97 11.44 -15.09
N ASP A 347 -22.16 10.87 -15.07
CA ASP A 347 -23.43 11.62 -15.08
C ASP A 347 -24.03 11.84 -13.67
N GLN A 348 -23.35 11.38 -12.61
CA GLN A 348 -23.86 11.44 -11.22
C GLN A 348 -23.64 12.81 -10.54
N ASN A 349 -23.08 13.79 -11.22
CA ASN A 349 -22.80 15.12 -10.67
C ASN A 349 -21.98 15.06 -9.37
N ILE A 350 -20.90 14.28 -9.37
CA ILE A 350 -20.04 14.07 -8.18
C ILE A 350 -19.06 15.24 -8.00
N THR A 351 -18.56 15.85 -9.10
CA THR A 351 -17.54 16.89 -9.08
C THR A 351 -17.98 18.20 -9.76
N PRO A 352 -19.13 18.80 -9.37
CA PRO A 352 -19.68 19.95 -10.08
C PRO A 352 -18.76 21.16 -10.10
N PHE A 353 -17.97 21.39 -9.06
CA PHE A 353 -17.01 22.51 -9.02
C PHE A 353 -15.82 22.24 -9.94
N LEU A 354 -15.20 21.07 -9.86
CA LEU A 354 -14.07 20.71 -10.72
C LEU A 354 -14.48 20.66 -12.19
N ASP A 355 -15.66 20.17 -12.52
CA ASP A 355 -16.19 20.16 -13.88
C ASP A 355 -16.37 21.59 -14.42
N SER A 356 -16.85 22.51 -13.60
CA SER A 356 -16.95 23.94 -13.95
C SER A 356 -15.57 24.58 -14.09
N LEU A 357 -14.63 24.29 -13.20
CA LEU A 357 -13.28 24.86 -13.23
C LEU A 357 -12.49 24.34 -14.44
N ALA A 358 -12.72 23.10 -14.86
CA ALA A 358 -12.10 22.48 -16.02
C ALA A 358 -12.35 23.28 -17.30
N THR A 359 -13.57 23.85 -17.47
CA THR A 359 -13.90 24.69 -18.64
C THR A 359 -13.12 26.00 -18.72
N GLN A 360 -12.46 26.40 -17.62
CA GLN A 360 -11.67 27.62 -17.49
C GLN A 360 -10.16 27.35 -17.33
N SER A 361 -9.74 26.09 -17.54
CA SER A 361 -8.38 25.61 -17.24
C SER A 361 -7.70 25.00 -18.46
N LEU A 362 -6.39 24.87 -18.41
CA LEU A 362 -5.67 23.91 -19.22
C LEU A 362 -5.92 22.52 -18.57
N GLN A 363 -6.66 21.67 -19.26
CA GLN A 363 -7.07 20.34 -18.80
C GLN A 363 -6.25 19.26 -19.50
N PHE A 364 -5.76 18.28 -18.73
CA PHE A 364 -5.05 17.11 -19.26
C PHE A 364 -6.02 15.92 -19.32
N SER A 365 -6.42 15.54 -20.54
CA SER A 365 -7.38 14.43 -20.71
C SER A 365 -6.73 13.04 -20.64
N ASN A 366 -5.41 12.94 -20.79
CA ASN A 366 -4.66 11.68 -20.89
C ASN A 366 -3.46 11.65 -19.95
N LEU A 367 -3.73 11.86 -18.64
CA LEU A 367 -2.72 11.86 -17.60
C LEU A 367 -2.79 10.58 -16.76
N TYR A 368 -1.61 10.02 -16.49
CA TYR A 368 -1.45 8.81 -15.68
C TYR A 368 -0.68 9.07 -14.40
N ALA A 369 -1.23 8.60 -13.27
CA ALA A 369 -0.54 8.52 -11.99
C ALA A 369 0.61 7.51 -12.09
N VAL A 370 1.74 7.80 -11.44
CA VAL A 370 2.90 6.90 -11.45
C VAL A 370 2.73 5.68 -10.56
N GLY A 371 1.75 5.68 -9.68
CA GLY A 371 1.48 4.61 -8.74
C GLY A 371 0.06 4.62 -8.22
N ASN A 372 -0.21 3.77 -7.27
CA ASN A 372 -1.53 3.53 -6.69
C ASN A 372 -1.59 3.86 -5.18
N ARG A 373 -0.71 4.74 -4.72
CA ARG A 373 -0.60 5.19 -3.31
C ARG A 373 -0.23 6.67 -3.26
N THR A 374 -0.74 7.36 -2.24
CA THR A 374 -0.47 8.78 -1.95
C THR A 374 1.01 9.13 -2.02
N ILE A 375 1.85 8.36 -1.34
CA ILE A 375 3.31 8.58 -1.31
C ILE A 375 3.97 8.51 -2.69
N ARG A 376 3.41 7.78 -3.66
CA ARG A 376 3.91 7.74 -5.04
C ARG A 376 3.54 9.00 -5.82
N GLY A 377 2.32 9.50 -5.63
CA GLY A 377 1.90 10.78 -6.19
C GLY A 377 2.74 11.93 -5.63
N LEU A 378 2.89 12.00 -4.31
CA LEU A 378 3.72 13.01 -3.64
C LEU A 378 5.18 12.97 -4.09
N GLU A 379 5.78 11.75 -4.22
CA GLU A 379 7.12 11.55 -4.79
C GLU A 379 7.22 12.13 -6.20
N SER A 380 6.21 11.88 -7.05
CA SER A 380 6.21 12.30 -8.45
C SER A 380 6.21 13.82 -8.63
N PHE A 381 5.43 14.55 -7.84
CA PHE A 381 5.38 16.02 -7.88
C PHE A 381 6.61 16.68 -7.26
N THR A 382 7.22 16.00 -6.29
CA THR A 382 8.35 16.56 -5.54
C THR A 382 9.68 16.28 -6.23
N LEU A 383 9.88 15.05 -6.73
CA LEU A 383 11.14 14.60 -7.29
C LEU A 383 11.14 14.49 -8.82
N CYS A 384 9.98 14.46 -9.48
CA CYS A 384 9.84 14.33 -10.94
C CYS A 384 10.66 13.19 -11.54
N LEU A 385 10.66 12.03 -10.84
CA LEU A 385 11.35 10.79 -11.19
C LEU A 385 10.38 9.69 -11.60
N PRO A 386 10.77 8.76 -12.50
CA PRO A 386 10.06 7.49 -12.63
C PRO A 386 9.98 6.78 -11.27
N PRO A 387 8.84 6.13 -10.94
CA PRO A 387 8.73 5.39 -9.69
C PRO A 387 9.76 4.25 -9.65
N THR A 388 10.38 4.02 -8.50
CA THR A 388 11.36 2.94 -8.37
C THR A 388 10.74 1.72 -7.71
N ALA A 389 11.32 0.53 -7.92
CA ALA A 389 10.86 -0.70 -7.29
C ALA A 389 10.87 -0.62 -5.76
N GLY A 390 9.93 -1.31 -5.13
CA GLY A 390 9.80 -1.35 -3.68
C GLY A 390 9.15 -0.09 -3.10
N GLU A 391 9.60 0.35 -1.95
CA GLU A 391 9.05 1.52 -1.27
C GLU A 391 9.30 2.84 -2.01
N SER A 392 8.33 3.76 -1.90
CA SER A 392 8.48 5.15 -2.33
C SER A 392 9.64 5.81 -1.58
N VAL A 393 10.34 6.73 -2.27
CA VAL A 393 11.42 7.52 -1.65
C VAL A 393 10.92 8.27 -0.41
N VAL A 394 9.65 8.67 -0.37
CA VAL A 394 9.02 9.33 0.80
C VAL A 394 9.23 8.53 2.09
N LYS A 395 9.09 7.20 2.03
CA LYS A 395 9.20 6.31 3.21
C LYS A 395 10.62 5.82 3.50
N ARG A 396 11.56 5.99 2.58
CA ARG A 396 12.92 5.47 2.78
C ARG A 396 13.68 6.25 3.86
N LYS A 397 14.63 5.57 4.50
CA LYS A 397 15.51 6.19 5.52
C LYS A 397 16.37 7.33 4.95
N ASP A 398 16.71 7.26 3.66
CA ASP A 398 17.52 8.23 2.94
C ASP A 398 16.69 9.23 2.13
N ASN A 399 15.48 9.59 2.60
CA ASN A 399 14.51 10.42 1.88
C ASN A 399 14.84 11.93 1.88
N LYS A 400 15.82 12.39 2.67
CA LYS A 400 16.20 13.81 2.82
C LYS A 400 17.25 14.24 1.80
N HIS A 401 17.43 15.55 1.66
CA HIS A 401 18.45 16.19 0.82
C HIS A 401 18.35 15.87 -0.68
N LYS A 402 17.21 15.38 -1.14
CA LYS A 402 16.99 15.09 -2.56
C LYS A 402 16.79 16.37 -3.37
N PHE A 403 17.21 16.34 -4.63
CA PHE A 403 16.87 17.40 -5.57
C PHE A 403 15.35 17.39 -5.81
N SER A 404 14.69 18.52 -5.57
CA SER A 404 13.22 18.58 -5.52
C SER A 404 12.68 19.84 -6.20
N THR A 405 11.37 19.87 -6.44
CA THR A 405 10.67 21.08 -6.91
C THR A 405 10.87 22.25 -5.96
N ALA A 406 10.94 22.01 -4.64
CA ALA A 406 11.32 23.02 -3.66
C ALA A 406 12.69 23.64 -3.94
N SER A 407 13.67 22.84 -4.42
CA SER A 407 14.99 23.35 -4.75
C SER A 407 14.95 24.41 -5.84
N ILE A 408 14.07 24.24 -6.84
CA ILE A 408 13.87 25.21 -7.93
C ILE A 408 13.14 26.45 -7.41
N PHE A 409 12.00 26.30 -6.72
CA PHE A 409 11.26 27.45 -6.18
C PHE A 409 12.11 28.27 -5.23
N LYS A 410 12.86 27.66 -4.32
CA LYS A 410 13.77 28.37 -3.40
C LYS A 410 14.87 29.12 -4.13
N SER A 411 15.42 28.55 -5.23
CA SER A 411 16.42 29.27 -6.06
C SER A 411 15.84 30.54 -6.71
N LYS A 412 14.53 30.61 -6.83
CA LYS A 412 13.78 31.77 -7.35
C LYS A 412 13.26 32.69 -6.23
N GLY A 413 13.57 32.43 -4.97
CA GLY A 413 13.18 33.27 -3.82
C GLY A 413 11.79 33.00 -3.28
N TYR A 414 11.16 31.88 -3.64
CA TYR A 414 9.84 31.49 -3.13
C TYR A 414 9.90 31.03 -1.67
N GLN A 415 8.84 31.31 -0.93
CA GLN A 415 8.48 30.59 0.28
C GLN A 415 7.86 29.26 -0.13
N VAL A 416 8.21 28.17 0.55
CA VAL A 416 7.82 26.81 0.14
C VAL A 416 7.21 26.07 1.32
N ASN A 417 5.95 25.65 1.22
CA ASN A 417 5.23 24.94 2.25
C ASN A 417 4.57 23.65 1.72
N PHE A 418 4.43 22.68 2.63
CA PHE A 418 3.57 21.52 2.48
C PHE A 418 2.42 21.64 3.50
N LEU A 419 1.18 21.59 3.02
CA LEU A 419 -0.05 21.76 3.79
C LEU A 419 -0.80 20.42 3.82
N TYR A 420 -1.13 19.92 5.02
CA TYR A 420 -1.77 18.61 5.16
C TYR A 420 -2.75 18.58 6.33
N GLY A 421 -4.00 18.16 6.08
CA GLY A 421 -5.03 18.08 7.12
C GLY A 421 -4.78 16.98 8.16
N GLY A 422 -3.94 16.00 7.87
CA GLY A 422 -3.54 14.91 8.77
C GLY A 422 -2.32 15.23 9.61
N ASP A 423 -1.81 14.22 10.30
CA ASP A 423 -0.50 14.28 10.97
C ASP A 423 0.60 13.91 9.96
N ALA A 424 1.50 14.85 9.68
CA ALA A 424 2.55 14.66 8.68
C ALA A 424 3.60 13.59 9.06
N TYR A 425 3.57 13.09 10.29
CA TYR A 425 4.33 11.92 10.70
C TYR A 425 3.88 10.66 9.93
N PHE A 426 2.59 10.57 9.58
CA PHE A 426 2.08 9.46 8.79
C PHE A 426 2.79 9.38 7.44
N ASP A 427 3.10 8.14 7.01
CA ASP A 427 3.84 7.84 5.78
C ASP A 427 5.18 8.62 5.65
N ASN A 428 5.74 9.08 6.79
CA ASN A 428 7.02 9.78 6.85
C ASN A 428 7.08 11.10 6.06
N MET A 429 5.92 11.73 5.83
CA MET A 429 5.81 12.96 5.03
C MET A 429 6.54 14.14 5.69
N GLU A 430 6.50 14.25 7.03
CA GLU A 430 7.20 15.31 7.77
C GLU A 430 8.71 15.28 7.49
N ASP A 431 9.32 14.11 7.59
CA ASP A 431 10.74 13.92 7.33
C ASP A 431 11.11 14.17 5.87
N PHE A 432 10.26 13.69 4.94
CA PHE A 432 10.49 13.85 3.51
C PHE A 432 10.36 15.32 3.08
N PHE A 433 9.25 15.97 3.33
CA PHE A 433 9.04 17.35 2.90
C PHE A 433 9.97 18.30 3.66
N GLY A 434 10.07 18.20 4.99
CA GLY A 434 10.97 19.01 5.81
C GLY A 434 12.43 18.85 5.40
N GLY A 435 12.89 17.60 5.22
CA GLY A 435 14.25 17.29 4.77
C GLY A 435 14.58 17.74 3.34
N ASN A 436 13.55 17.99 2.51
CA ASN A 436 13.66 18.45 1.12
C ASN A 436 13.30 19.92 0.91
N GLY A 437 13.12 20.67 2.02
CA GLY A 437 13.08 22.12 1.98
C GLY A 437 11.69 22.74 2.03
N TYR A 438 10.66 22.01 2.40
CA TYR A 438 9.35 22.55 2.69
C TYR A 438 9.21 22.92 4.16
N LYS A 439 8.47 23.98 4.46
CA LYS A 439 7.90 24.18 5.79
C LYS A 439 6.65 23.31 5.90
N ILE A 440 6.40 22.72 7.06
CA ILE A 440 5.24 21.87 7.28
C ILE A 440 4.14 22.66 7.99
N THR A 441 2.92 22.57 7.47
CA THR A 441 1.71 23.02 8.10
C THR A 441 0.72 21.87 8.10
N ASP A 442 0.59 21.20 9.22
CA ASP A 442 -0.25 20.02 9.38
C ASP A 442 -1.31 20.20 10.48
N LYS A 443 -2.05 19.15 10.78
CA LYS A 443 -3.08 19.15 11.83
C LYS A 443 -2.60 19.74 13.16
N LYS A 444 -1.33 19.52 13.54
CA LYS A 444 -0.76 20.03 14.80
C LYS A 444 -0.65 21.56 14.85
N THR A 445 -0.69 22.22 13.70
CA THR A 445 -0.60 23.70 13.59
C THR A 445 -1.95 24.38 13.67
N LEU A 446 -3.06 23.63 13.64
CA LEU A 446 -4.40 24.16 13.82
C LEU A 446 -4.73 24.22 15.30
N LYS A 447 -5.38 25.34 15.69
CA LYS A 447 -5.94 25.49 17.04
C LYS A 447 -7.25 24.71 17.15
N PRO A 448 -7.65 24.28 18.36
CA PRO A 448 -8.91 23.54 18.54
C PRO A 448 -10.14 24.23 17.94
N GLU A 449 -10.21 25.56 18.03
CA GLU A 449 -11.30 26.37 17.48
C GLU A 449 -11.32 26.47 15.94
N GLU A 450 -10.23 26.13 15.28
CA GLU A 450 -10.12 26.07 13.82
C GLU A 450 -10.61 24.71 13.27
N ILE A 451 -10.92 23.75 14.15
CA ILE A 451 -11.30 22.38 13.75
C ILE A 451 -12.80 22.20 14.01
N THR A 452 -13.59 22.13 12.94
CA THR A 452 -15.03 21.87 13.01
C THR A 452 -15.35 20.37 12.92
N PHE A 453 -14.51 19.61 12.22
CA PHE A 453 -14.65 18.17 12.05
C PHE A 453 -13.28 17.50 11.81
N SER A 454 -13.08 16.34 12.41
CA SER A 454 -11.91 15.50 12.14
C SER A 454 -12.26 14.01 12.30
N ASN A 455 -11.55 13.18 11.56
CA ASN A 455 -11.58 11.73 11.69
C ASN A 455 -10.16 11.19 11.93
N VAL A 456 -9.96 9.87 11.83
CA VAL A 456 -8.64 9.24 12.01
C VAL A 456 -7.55 9.83 11.12
N TRP A 457 -7.89 10.30 9.92
CA TRP A 457 -6.92 10.81 8.94
C TRP A 457 -6.57 12.28 9.13
N GLY A 458 -7.42 13.04 9.79
CA GLY A 458 -7.15 14.45 10.05
C GLY A 458 -8.38 15.34 10.10
N VAL A 459 -8.14 16.64 9.99
CA VAL A 459 -9.20 17.65 9.90
C VAL A 459 -9.81 17.64 8.50
N CYS A 460 -11.08 17.99 8.40
CA CYS A 460 -11.77 18.01 7.10
C CYS A 460 -11.16 19.05 6.14
N ASP A 461 -11.31 18.81 4.84
CA ASP A 461 -10.71 19.65 3.80
C ASP A 461 -11.21 21.09 3.84
N GLU A 462 -12.44 21.37 4.32
CA GLU A 462 -12.96 22.72 4.50
C GLU A 462 -12.17 23.51 5.56
N ASP A 463 -11.81 22.89 6.68
CA ASP A 463 -11.02 23.54 7.73
C ASP A 463 -9.57 23.75 7.28
N MET A 464 -9.01 22.74 6.59
CA MET A 464 -7.68 22.88 6.01
C MET A 464 -7.64 23.96 4.90
N ALA A 465 -8.71 24.14 4.13
CA ALA A 465 -8.85 25.22 3.15
C ALA A 465 -8.77 26.60 3.82
N LYS A 466 -9.46 26.78 4.96
CA LYS A 466 -9.38 28.03 5.75
C LYS A 466 -7.95 28.28 6.25
N LYS A 467 -7.28 27.22 6.76
CA LYS A 467 -5.87 27.29 7.20
C LYS A 467 -4.94 27.65 6.05
N ALA A 468 -5.13 27.05 4.88
CA ALA A 468 -4.35 27.34 3.69
C ALA A 468 -4.46 28.81 3.28
N ILE A 469 -5.67 29.38 3.30
CA ILE A 469 -5.88 30.81 3.04
C ILE A 469 -5.15 31.70 4.06
N GLN A 470 -5.16 31.37 5.35
CA GLN A 470 -4.42 32.12 6.38
C GLN A 470 -2.92 32.09 6.07
N VAL A 471 -2.34 30.90 5.79
CA VAL A 471 -0.92 30.76 5.45
C VAL A 471 -0.56 31.60 4.24
N MET A 472 -1.32 31.51 3.14
CA MET A 472 -1.07 32.26 1.91
C MET A 472 -1.21 33.78 2.13
N ASN A 473 -2.14 34.24 2.99
CA ASN A 473 -2.28 35.62 3.36
C ASN A 473 -1.05 36.13 4.13
N ASP A 474 -0.53 35.36 5.04
CA ASP A 474 0.68 35.74 5.80
C ASP A 474 1.93 35.74 4.90
N GLU A 475 2.05 34.78 4.01
CA GLU A 475 3.14 34.73 3.02
C GLU A 475 3.08 35.94 2.07
N SER A 476 1.90 36.29 1.59
CA SER A 476 1.74 37.40 0.66
C SER A 476 2.18 38.77 1.24
N LYS A 477 2.06 38.96 2.57
CA LYS A 477 2.53 40.18 3.28
C LYS A 477 4.04 40.37 3.21
N THR A 478 4.81 39.30 2.96
CA THR A 478 6.27 39.38 2.87
C THR A 478 6.78 39.96 1.55
N GLY A 479 5.93 40.12 0.55
CA GLY A 479 6.29 40.52 -0.81
C GLY A 479 7.05 39.45 -1.63
N LYS A 480 7.32 38.26 -1.07
CA LYS A 480 7.92 37.14 -1.78
C LYS A 480 6.84 36.27 -2.38
N PRO A 481 7.08 35.68 -3.56
CA PRO A 481 6.19 34.66 -4.09
C PRO A 481 6.19 33.40 -3.21
N PHE A 482 5.09 32.64 -3.23
CA PHE A 482 4.96 31.40 -2.49
C PHE A 482 4.67 30.21 -3.40
N PHE A 483 5.10 29.04 -2.97
CA PHE A 483 4.71 27.73 -3.48
C PHE A 483 4.13 26.92 -2.32
N ASN A 484 2.84 26.65 -2.38
CA ASN A 484 2.13 25.85 -1.41
C ASN A 484 1.67 24.54 -2.06
N HIS A 485 2.09 23.41 -1.51
CA HIS A 485 1.61 22.08 -1.89
C HIS A 485 0.61 21.62 -0.83
N TRP A 486 -0.67 21.60 -1.16
CA TRP A 486 -1.74 21.15 -0.27
C TRP A 486 -2.22 19.76 -0.68
N MET A 487 -2.15 18.80 0.26
CA MET A 487 -2.70 17.45 0.14
C MET A 487 -4.03 17.37 0.90
N THR A 488 -5.12 16.96 0.23
CA THR A 488 -6.45 16.77 0.83
C THR A 488 -6.55 15.43 1.57
N VAL A 489 -7.56 15.23 2.44
CA VAL A 489 -7.73 14.03 3.24
C VAL A 489 -9.15 13.45 3.25
N SER A 490 -10.18 14.26 2.97
CA SER A 490 -11.58 13.89 3.21
C SER A 490 -12.10 12.77 2.32
N ASN A 491 -11.47 12.52 1.15
CA ASN A 491 -11.79 11.41 0.27
C ASN A 491 -11.09 10.09 0.68
N HIS A 492 -10.55 10.01 1.88
CA HIS A 492 -10.03 8.75 2.44
C HIS A 492 -11.12 8.01 3.22
N ARG A 493 -11.12 6.65 3.20
CA ARG A 493 -12.01 5.85 4.05
C ARG A 493 -11.77 6.22 5.53
N PRO A 494 -12.80 6.48 6.36
CA PRO A 494 -14.21 6.06 6.24
C PRO A 494 -15.13 6.99 5.42
N PHE A 495 -14.62 7.95 4.65
CA PHE A 495 -15.39 8.88 3.81
C PHE A 495 -16.38 9.72 4.63
N THR A 496 -15.97 10.11 5.82
CA THR A 496 -16.80 10.92 6.73
C THR A 496 -16.46 12.39 6.63
N TYR A 497 -17.47 13.24 6.72
CA TYR A 497 -17.40 14.69 6.60
C TYR A 497 -18.54 15.33 7.42
N PRO A 498 -18.53 16.68 7.64
CA PRO A 498 -19.57 17.35 8.40
C PRO A 498 -20.95 17.23 7.74
N ASP A 499 -21.98 17.04 8.55
CA ASP A 499 -23.36 16.91 8.09
C ASP A 499 -23.88 18.16 7.37
N GLY A 500 -24.79 17.96 6.42
CA GLY A 500 -25.52 19.04 5.74
C GLY A 500 -24.69 19.90 4.78
N LYS A 501 -23.48 19.49 4.41
CA LYS A 501 -22.60 20.24 3.49
C LYS A 501 -22.88 19.95 2.02
N ILE A 502 -23.31 18.75 1.73
CA ILE A 502 -23.66 18.26 0.39
C ILE A 502 -24.96 17.43 0.46
N ASP A 503 -25.48 17.08 -0.70
CA ASP A 503 -26.72 16.31 -0.85
C ASP A 503 -26.57 14.79 -0.61
N ILE A 504 -25.35 14.29 -0.38
CA ILE A 504 -25.10 12.92 0.04
C ILE A 504 -24.95 12.89 1.56
N ASP A 505 -25.65 11.95 2.21
CA ASP A 505 -25.58 11.78 3.66
C ASP A 505 -24.16 11.36 4.11
N SER A 506 -23.58 12.10 5.04
CA SER A 506 -22.26 11.82 5.63
C SER A 506 -22.18 10.45 6.31
N HIS A 507 -23.31 9.95 6.82
CA HIS A 507 -23.41 8.65 7.46
C HIS A 507 -23.46 7.47 6.46
N SER A 508 -23.65 7.75 5.16
CA SER A 508 -23.57 6.72 4.10
C SER A 508 -22.18 6.12 3.97
N LYS A 509 -21.14 6.85 4.41
CA LYS A 509 -19.73 6.46 4.29
C LYS A 509 -19.36 6.01 2.88
N SER A 510 -19.97 6.66 1.87
CA SER A 510 -19.76 6.35 0.47
C SER A 510 -18.56 7.11 -0.08
N ARG A 511 -17.84 6.50 -1.00
CA ARG A 511 -16.72 7.16 -1.69
C ARG A 511 -17.19 8.37 -2.49
N GLU A 512 -18.34 8.24 -3.15
CA GLU A 512 -18.98 9.33 -3.90
C GLU A 512 -19.22 10.54 -2.99
N GLY A 513 -19.67 10.31 -1.76
CA GLY A 513 -19.83 11.36 -0.74
C GLY A 513 -18.49 12.01 -0.37
N GLY A 514 -17.44 11.23 -0.14
CA GLY A 514 -16.11 11.75 0.15
C GLY A 514 -15.55 12.61 -0.98
N VAL A 515 -15.66 12.15 -2.24
CA VAL A 515 -15.24 12.90 -3.43
C VAL A 515 -16.04 14.20 -3.56
N LYS A 516 -17.37 14.12 -3.45
CA LYS A 516 -18.25 15.30 -3.57
C LYS A 516 -18.01 16.32 -2.46
N TYR A 517 -17.72 15.86 -1.25
CA TYR A 517 -17.36 16.76 -0.16
C TYR A 517 -16.01 17.44 -0.40
N THR A 518 -15.01 16.72 -0.91
CA THR A 518 -13.73 17.35 -1.30
C THR A 518 -13.92 18.38 -2.41
N ASP A 519 -14.75 18.09 -3.42
CA ASP A 519 -15.12 19.06 -4.47
C ASP A 519 -15.79 20.32 -3.88
N TYR A 520 -16.71 20.14 -2.92
CA TYR A 520 -17.31 21.23 -2.17
C TYR A 520 -16.27 22.05 -1.38
N ALA A 521 -15.36 21.41 -0.68
CA ALA A 521 -14.30 22.09 0.09
C ALA A 521 -13.37 22.90 -0.82
N LEU A 522 -13.03 22.37 -2.00
CA LEU A 522 -12.30 23.10 -3.03
C LEU A 522 -13.06 24.32 -3.54
N LYS A 523 -14.38 24.18 -3.76
CA LYS A 523 -15.23 25.35 -4.09
C LYS A 523 -15.11 26.42 -3.03
N GLN A 524 -15.24 26.06 -1.74
CA GLN A 524 -15.10 27.00 -0.63
C GLN A 524 -13.72 27.67 -0.60
N PHE A 525 -12.64 26.88 -0.83
CA PHE A 525 -11.29 27.42 -0.95
C PHE A 525 -11.20 28.49 -2.05
N PHE A 526 -11.69 28.20 -3.25
CA PHE A 526 -11.65 29.14 -4.37
C PHE A 526 -12.51 30.37 -4.13
N GLU A 527 -13.67 30.26 -3.49
CA GLU A 527 -14.52 31.42 -3.13
C GLU A 527 -13.83 32.32 -2.12
N MET A 528 -13.07 31.78 -1.16
CA MET A 528 -12.25 32.57 -0.23
C MET A 528 -11.03 33.15 -0.93
N ALA A 529 -10.34 32.39 -1.76
CA ALA A 529 -9.15 32.81 -2.47
C ALA A 529 -9.42 33.99 -3.43
N LYS A 530 -10.54 33.92 -4.17
CA LYS A 530 -10.97 35.01 -5.08
C LYS A 530 -11.07 36.39 -4.42
N LYS A 531 -11.28 36.46 -3.11
CA LYS A 531 -11.35 37.70 -2.32
C LYS A 531 -9.97 38.22 -1.93
N GLN A 532 -8.89 37.47 -2.16
CA GLN A 532 -7.55 37.85 -1.73
C GLN A 532 -6.78 38.56 -2.84
N SER A 533 -5.93 39.50 -2.45
CA SER A 533 -5.11 40.28 -3.39
C SER A 533 -4.16 39.47 -4.25
N TRP A 534 -3.66 38.38 -3.72
CA TRP A 534 -2.72 37.46 -4.39
C TRP A 534 -3.37 36.57 -5.45
N PHE A 535 -4.71 36.40 -5.46
CA PHE A 535 -5.42 35.42 -6.29
C PHE A 535 -5.10 35.55 -7.79
N LYS A 536 -5.19 36.80 -8.34
CA LYS A 536 -4.93 37.04 -9.76
C LYS A 536 -3.49 36.81 -10.17
N ASN A 537 -2.56 36.84 -9.20
CA ASN A 537 -1.14 36.52 -9.43
C ASN A 537 -0.75 35.11 -9.01
N THR A 538 -1.70 34.18 -9.08
CA THR A 538 -1.47 32.79 -8.66
C THR A 538 -1.83 31.80 -9.76
N VAL A 539 -1.00 30.76 -9.92
CA VAL A 539 -1.28 29.58 -10.72
C VAL A 539 -1.69 28.45 -9.77
N PHE A 540 -2.84 27.87 -10.04
CA PHE A 540 -3.37 26.74 -9.32
C PHE A 540 -3.21 25.47 -10.18
N ILE A 541 -2.60 24.43 -9.62
CA ILE A 541 -2.55 23.09 -10.20
C ILE A 541 -3.42 22.20 -9.31
N ILE A 542 -4.44 21.60 -9.89
CA ILE A 542 -5.32 20.67 -9.20
C ILE A 542 -5.14 19.31 -9.86
N VAL A 543 -4.72 18.30 -9.11
CA VAL A 543 -4.41 16.97 -9.64
C VAL A 543 -4.60 15.90 -8.57
N ALA A 544 -4.98 14.69 -8.96
CA ALA A 544 -5.02 13.58 -8.01
C ALA A 544 -3.62 13.02 -7.73
N ASP A 545 -3.44 12.45 -6.54
CA ASP A 545 -2.23 11.67 -6.20
C ASP A 545 -2.23 10.30 -6.88
N HIS A 546 -3.35 9.58 -6.85
CA HIS A 546 -3.63 8.31 -7.52
C HIS A 546 -5.14 8.11 -7.71
N CYS A 547 -5.51 7.01 -8.36
CA CYS A 547 -6.93 6.63 -8.51
C CYS A 547 -7.52 6.05 -7.21
N ALA A 548 -8.85 6.08 -7.13
CA ALA A 548 -9.64 5.55 -6.02
C ALA A 548 -9.50 4.04 -5.81
N SER A 549 -9.13 3.30 -6.84
CA SER A 549 -8.96 1.85 -6.82
C SER A 549 -7.73 1.47 -7.63
N SER A 550 -7.02 0.44 -7.20
CA SER A 550 -5.81 -0.08 -7.86
C SER A 550 -5.99 -1.47 -8.45
N SER A 551 -7.09 -2.14 -8.14
CA SER A 551 -7.35 -3.51 -8.57
C SER A 551 -8.00 -3.60 -9.94
N GLY A 552 -7.66 -4.63 -10.71
CA GLY A 552 -8.23 -4.89 -11.99
C GLY A 552 -7.86 -6.27 -12.54
N LYS A 553 -8.43 -6.62 -13.68
CA LYS A 553 -8.23 -7.92 -14.35
C LYS A 553 -6.80 -8.11 -14.85
N THR A 554 -6.12 -7.03 -15.21
CA THR A 554 -4.75 -7.03 -15.74
C THR A 554 -3.73 -6.66 -14.68
N GLN A 555 -2.46 -6.96 -14.91
CA GLN A 555 -1.35 -6.72 -13.98
C GLN A 555 -1.17 -5.24 -13.65
N LEU A 556 -1.30 -4.37 -14.63
CA LEU A 556 -1.36 -2.91 -14.50
C LEU A 556 -2.61 -2.42 -15.25
N PRO A 557 -3.77 -2.32 -14.58
CA PRO A 557 -5.02 -1.90 -15.22
C PRO A 557 -4.98 -0.39 -15.49
N LEU A 558 -4.89 0.04 -16.74
CA LEU A 558 -4.63 1.43 -17.14
C LEU A 558 -5.71 2.41 -16.66
N ASP A 559 -6.96 1.99 -16.65
CA ASP A 559 -8.08 2.76 -16.12
C ASP A 559 -7.94 3.10 -14.63
N LYS A 560 -7.14 2.32 -13.88
CA LYS A 560 -6.85 2.54 -12.45
C LYS A 560 -5.59 3.39 -12.20
N TYR A 561 -5.04 3.98 -13.25
CA TYR A 561 -3.95 4.96 -13.18
C TYR A 561 -4.32 6.30 -13.81
N ARG A 562 -5.49 6.41 -14.45
CA ARG A 562 -5.93 7.63 -15.10
C ARG A 562 -6.52 8.62 -14.12
N ILE A 563 -5.87 9.79 -14.00
CA ILE A 563 -6.21 10.85 -13.06
C ILE A 563 -6.50 12.16 -13.77
N PRO A 564 -7.39 13.01 -13.24
CA PRO A 564 -7.61 14.35 -13.76
C PRO A 564 -6.51 15.31 -13.33
N ALA A 565 -6.17 16.27 -14.19
CA ALA A 565 -5.37 17.44 -13.83
C ALA A 565 -5.81 18.70 -14.54
N LEU A 566 -5.80 19.81 -13.82
CA LEU A 566 -6.16 21.15 -14.28
C LEU A 566 -5.06 22.13 -13.89
N ILE A 567 -4.68 23.04 -14.82
CA ILE A 567 -3.88 24.22 -14.49
C ILE A 567 -4.75 25.45 -14.75
N TYR A 568 -5.02 26.19 -13.69
CA TYR A 568 -5.88 27.39 -13.71
C TYR A 568 -5.11 28.63 -13.23
N SER A 569 -5.22 29.72 -13.95
CA SER A 569 -4.76 31.04 -13.49
C SER A 569 -5.52 32.15 -14.22
N PRO A 570 -6.22 33.04 -13.51
CA PRO A 570 -7.03 34.08 -14.14
C PRO A 570 -6.19 34.96 -15.06
N GLY A 571 -6.59 35.07 -16.35
CA GLY A 571 -5.93 35.91 -17.32
C GLY A 571 -4.51 35.49 -17.75
N PHE A 572 -3.98 34.42 -17.21
CA PHE A 572 -2.64 33.91 -17.55
C PHE A 572 -2.69 32.57 -18.32
N ILE A 573 -3.49 31.62 -17.85
CA ILE A 573 -3.69 30.35 -18.53
C ILE A 573 -4.96 30.42 -19.40
N GLN A 574 -4.83 30.08 -20.65
CA GLN A 574 -5.96 29.98 -21.58
C GLN A 574 -6.61 28.59 -21.43
N PRO A 575 -7.95 28.50 -21.40
CA PRO A 575 -8.65 27.23 -21.39
C PRO A 575 -8.33 26.42 -22.64
N ALA A 576 -7.95 25.16 -22.45
CA ALA A 576 -7.62 24.22 -23.52
C ALA A 576 -7.65 22.79 -23.00
N VAL A 577 -7.81 21.82 -23.90
CA VAL A 577 -7.64 20.39 -23.62
C VAL A 577 -6.33 19.90 -24.23
N TYR A 578 -5.44 19.38 -23.40
CA TYR A 578 -4.22 18.71 -23.83
C TYR A 578 -4.44 17.19 -23.80
N ASN A 579 -4.49 16.56 -24.98
CA ASN A 579 -4.89 15.18 -25.16
C ASN A 579 -3.76 14.18 -25.39
N LYS A 580 -2.50 14.65 -25.53
CA LYS A 580 -1.37 13.73 -25.61
C LYS A 580 -1.14 13.06 -24.24
N MET A 581 -0.56 11.86 -24.28
CA MET A 581 -0.22 11.11 -23.06
C MET A 581 0.80 11.87 -22.20
N VAL A 582 0.52 11.96 -20.90
CA VAL A 582 1.34 12.66 -19.90
C VAL A 582 1.56 11.76 -18.69
N SER A 583 2.76 11.75 -18.16
CA SER A 583 3.06 11.18 -16.87
C SER A 583 2.97 12.22 -15.77
N GLN A 584 2.51 11.81 -14.60
CA GLN A 584 2.39 12.68 -13.42
C GLN A 584 3.69 13.44 -13.09
N ILE A 585 4.87 12.86 -13.37
CA ILE A 585 6.18 13.50 -13.16
C ILE A 585 6.43 14.71 -14.07
N ASP A 586 5.63 14.89 -15.12
CA ASP A 586 5.80 15.96 -16.11
C ASP A 586 5.08 17.26 -15.72
N LEU A 587 4.14 17.21 -14.78
CA LEU A 587 3.31 18.37 -14.46
C LEU A 587 4.12 19.56 -13.92
N MET A 588 5.05 19.32 -13.00
CA MET A 588 5.86 20.39 -12.43
C MET A 588 6.88 20.97 -13.43
N PRO A 589 7.60 20.17 -14.24
CA PRO A 589 8.38 20.70 -15.37
C PRO A 589 7.54 21.51 -16.36
N THR A 590 6.30 21.10 -16.64
CA THR A 590 5.37 21.85 -17.51
C THR A 590 4.99 23.19 -16.90
N LEU A 591 4.70 23.24 -15.59
CA LEU A 591 4.50 24.49 -14.88
C LEU A 591 5.71 25.40 -14.99
N PHE A 592 6.93 24.90 -14.79
CA PHE A 592 8.14 25.70 -14.93
C PHE A 592 8.33 26.25 -16.35
N GLY A 593 7.92 25.50 -17.37
CA GLY A 593 7.85 25.97 -18.75
C GLY A 593 6.85 27.12 -18.91
N LEU A 594 5.63 26.98 -18.40
CA LEU A 594 4.59 28.03 -18.41
C LEU A 594 5.04 29.31 -17.69
N LEU A 595 5.82 29.17 -16.61
CA LEU A 595 6.40 30.29 -15.87
C LEU A 595 7.66 30.86 -16.51
N ASN A 596 8.13 30.31 -17.63
CA ASN A 596 9.37 30.68 -18.32
C ASN A 596 10.61 30.60 -17.41
N PHE A 597 10.67 29.67 -16.49
CA PHE A 597 11.80 29.57 -15.56
C PHE A 597 13.08 29.12 -16.27
N ASN A 598 14.18 29.81 -15.92
CA ASN A 598 15.55 29.36 -16.25
C ASN A 598 16.13 28.63 -15.05
N TYR A 599 16.37 27.33 -15.15
CA TYR A 599 16.79 26.54 -13.99
C TYR A 599 17.70 25.38 -14.34
N LYS A 600 18.50 24.95 -13.37
CA LYS A 600 19.27 23.70 -13.45
C LYS A 600 18.47 22.57 -12.82
N THR A 601 18.43 21.41 -13.47
CA THR A 601 17.56 20.31 -13.05
C THR A 601 18.23 18.95 -13.17
N LYS A 602 17.75 18.03 -12.32
CA LYS A 602 18.01 16.58 -12.36
C LYS A 602 16.75 15.78 -12.70
N PHE A 603 15.64 16.43 -13.03
CA PHE A 603 14.35 15.78 -13.27
C PHE A 603 14.34 14.91 -14.53
N PHE A 604 13.63 13.78 -14.46
CA PHE A 604 13.25 12.97 -15.61
C PHE A 604 11.98 13.50 -16.29
N GLY A 605 11.12 14.17 -15.51
CA GLY A 605 9.96 14.85 -16.04
C GLY A 605 10.34 15.93 -17.06
N GLN A 606 9.47 16.18 -18.02
CA GLN A 606 9.67 17.09 -19.16
C GLN A 606 8.49 18.06 -19.26
N ASP A 607 8.72 19.21 -19.86
CA ASP A 607 7.66 20.14 -20.24
C ASP A 607 6.90 19.56 -21.44
N VAL A 608 5.64 19.17 -21.22
CA VAL A 608 4.83 18.50 -22.24
C VAL A 608 4.33 19.46 -23.34
N LEU A 609 4.39 20.76 -23.10
CA LEU A 609 3.96 21.77 -24.08
C LEU A 609 5.05 22.08 -25.12
N LYS A 610 6.25 21.57 -24.94
CA LYS A 610 7.31 21.66 -25.95
C LYS A 610 7.02 20.79 -27.16
N THR A 611 7.44 21.29 -28.33
CA THR A 611 7.19 20.62 -29.61
C THR A 611 7.93 19.29 -29.76
N ASP A 612 9.05 19.11 -29.08
CA ASP A 612 9.91 17.92 -29.09
C ASP A 612 9.51 16.89 -28.00
N TYR A 613 8.47 17.16 -27.22
CA TYR A 613 7.98 16.22 -26.20
C TYR A 613 7.54 14.90 -26.82
N GLN A 614 8.07 13.80 -26.28
CA GLN A 614 7.70 12.44 -26.66
C GLN A 614 6.70 11.88 -25.65
N PRO A 615 5.41 11.68 -26.04
CA PRO A 615 4.38 11.21 -25.15
C PRO A 615 4.72 9.83 -24.55
N ARG A 616 4.69 9.75 -23.24
CA ARG A 616 4.90 8.52 -22.47
C ARG A 616 4.32 8.67 -21.06
N ALA A 617 4.02 7.54 -20.41
CA ALA A 617 3.65 7.54 -19.00
C ALA A 617 4.31 6.39 -18.26
N PHE A 618 4.64 6.64 -17.01
CA PHE A 618 5.14 5.63 -16.07
C PHE A 618 4.01 5.23 -15.14
N ILE A 619 3.84 3.92 -14.95
CA ILE A 619 2.87 3.37 -14.01
C ILE A 619 3.52 2.24 -13.22
N ALA A 620 3.27 2.16 -11.93
CA ALA A 620 3.87 1.11 -11.11
C ALA A 620 2.97 0.64 -9.98
N THR A 621 3.15 -0.62 -9.62
CA THR A 621 2.82 -1.12 -8.29
C THR A 621 4.09 -1.11 -7.43
N TYR A 622 4.04 -1.80 -6.29
CA TYR A 622 5.24 -2.02 -5.48
C TYR A 622 6.32 -2.84 -6.20
N GLN A 623 5.90 -3.77 -7.08
CA GLN A 623 6.78 -4.72 -7.76
C GLN A 623 6.85 -4.56 -9.27
N ASP A 624 5.77 -4.13 -9.90
CA ASP A 624 5.67 -4.04 -11.35
C ASP A 624 5.91 -2.61 -11.81
N LEU A 625 6.76 -2.46 -12.82
CA LEU A 625 7.20 -1.19 -13.35
C LEU A 625 6.80 -1.13 -14.83
N GLY A 626 5.87 -0.27 -15.19
CA GLY A 626 5.29 -0.15 -16.52
C GLY A 626 5.67 1.15 -17.22
N LEU A 627 5.99 1.06 -18.51
CA LEU A 627 6.12 2.19 -19.42
C LEU A 627 5.06 2.08 -20.51
N LEU A 628 4.22 3.12 -20.61
CA LEU A 628 3.33 3.32 -21.75
C LEU A 628 4.02 4.23 -22.76
N LYS A 629 4.18 3.74 -23.97
CA LYS A 629 4.74 4.51 -25.09
C LYS A 629 4.38 3.84 -26.41
N ASP A 630 4.11 4.64 -27.45
CA ASP A 630 3.82 4.17 -28.81
C ASP A 630 2.71 3.09 -28.86
N ASN A 631 1.63 3.28 -28.10
CA ASN A 631 0.53 2.32 -27.93
C ASN A 631 0.95 0.94 -27.41
N VAL A 632 2.07 0.86 -26.73
CA VAL A 632 2.54 -0.37 -26.06
C VAL A 632 2.73 -0.12 -24.58
N LEU A 633 2.24 -1.05 -23.77
CA LEU A 633 2.58 -1.16 -22.36
C LEU A 633 3.68 -2.21 -22.19
N THR A 634 4.85 -1.79 -21.72
CA THR A 634 5.95 -2.68 -21.33
C THR A 634 6.02 -2.77 -19.80
N ILE A 635 6.01 -3.96 -19.23
CA ILE A 635 6.04 -4.22 -17.79
C ILE A 635 7.30 -5.01 -17.44
N LEU A 636 8.08 -4.46 -16.50
CA LEU A 636 9.18 -5.15 -15.84
C LEU A 636 8.70 -5.66 -14.47
N SER A 637 8.94 -6.93 -14.17
CA SER A 637 8.57 -7.55 -12.90
C SER A 637 9.77 -8.28 -12.27
N PRO A 638 9.72 -8.59 -10.95
CA PRO A 638 10.74 -9.38 -10.29
C PRO A 638 11.00 -10.72 -10.99
N LYS A 639 12.18 -11.32 -10.72
CA LYS A 639 12.70 -12.50 -11.41
C LYS A 639 12.96 -12.25 -12.90
N GLN A 640 13.35 -11.01 -13.24
CA GLN A 640 13.73 -10.54 -14.58
C GLN A 640 12.65 -10.76 -15.66
N LYS A 641 11.39 -10.82 -15.26
CA LYS A 641 10.27 -11.00 -16.18
C LYS A 641 9.98 -9.70 -16.94
N VAL A 642 9.68 -9.84 -18.22
CA VAL A 642 9.22 -8.76 -19.09
C VAL A 642 7.92 -9.20 -19.75
N LYS A 643 6.96 -8.32 -19.83
CA LYS A 643 5.72 -8.51 -20.60
C LYS A 643 5.43 -7.27 -21.41
N GLN A 644 4.84 -7.45 -22.58
CA GLN A 644 4.39 -6.35 -23.42
C GLN A 644 2.97 -6.58 -23.93
N PHE A 645 2.23 -5.49 -24.04
CA PHE A 645 0.85 -5.49 -24.51
C PHE A 645 0.65 -4.35 -25.53
N ASN A 646 0.04 -4.65 -26.66
CA ASN A 646 -0.53 -3.64 -27.54
C ASN A 646 -1.78 -3.07 -26.88
N LEU A 647 -1.95 -1.75 -26.99
CA LEU A 647 -3.10 -1.03 -26.46
C LEU A 647 -4.07 -0.75 -27.63
N LYS A 648 -5.23 -1.37 -27.58
CA LYS A 648 -6.31 -1.12 -28.51
C LYS A 648 -7.34 -0.23 -27.84
N LEU A 649 -7.63 0.92 -28.46
CA LEU A 649 -8.66 1.83 -27.97
C LEU A 649 -10.03 1.17 -28.06
N GLU A 650 -10.76 1.17 -26.97
CA GLU A 650 -12.17 0.79 -26.90
C GLU A 650 -13.00 2.04 -26.58
N PRO A 651 -13.68 2.63 -27.56
CA PRO A 651 -14.51 3.81 -27.33
C PRO A 651 -15.63 3.49 -26.31
N LYS A 652 -15.88 4.45 -25.42
CA LYS A 652 -17.04 4.40 -24.51
C LYS A 652 -18.09 5.41 -24.96
N ASP A 653 -19.35 5.00 -24.97
CA ASP A 653 -20.47 5.91 -25.15
C ASP A 653 -20.47 6.95 -24.01
N ASN A 654 -20.98 8.15 -24.30
CA ASN A 654 -21.08 9.27 -23.35
C ASN A 654 -19.74 9.90 -22.90
N VAL A 655 -18.61 9.55 -23.54
CA VAL A 655 -17.31 10.18 -23.27
C VAL A 655 -16.93 11.08 -24.45
N ALA A 656 -16.49 12.32 -24.17
CA ALA A 656 -16.06 13.25 -25.20
C ALA A 656 -14.81 12.71 -25.96
N ALA A 657 -14.67 13.07 -27.25
CA ALA A 657 -13.64 12.51 -28.13
C ALA A 657 -12.22 12.63 -27.55
N ASP A 658 -11.85 13.78 -26.97
CA ASP A 658 -10.53 14.03 -26.36
C ASP A 658 -10.30 13.22 -25.07
N PHE A 659 -11.32 12.55 -24.55
CA PHE A 659 -11.29 11.76 -23.31
C PHE A 659 -11.47 10.26 -23.56
N GLN A 660 -11.63 9.84 -24.82
CA GLN A 660 -11.72 8.44 -25.25
C GLN A 660 -10.36 7.75 -25.14
N ILE A 661 -9.99 7.29 -23.96
CA ILE A 661 -8.69 6.67 -23.65
C ILE A 661 -8.83 5.38 -22.85
N HIS A 662 -9.89 4.61 -23.10
CA HIS A 662 -10.04 3.27 -22.55
C HIS A 662 -9.34 2.26 -23.47
N TYR A 663 -8.47 1.41 -22.91
CA TYR A 663 -7.64 0.50 -23.69
C TYR A 663 -7.80 -0.96 -23.27
N GLU A 664 -8.03 -1.84 -24.25
CA GLU A 664 -7.80 -3.27 -24.12
C GLU A 664 -6.31 -3.58 -24.21
N GLN A 665 -5.80 -4.42 -23.30
CA GLN A 665 -4.40 -4.87 -23.29
C GLN A 665 -4.27 -6.22 -24.00
N ILE A 666 -3.70 -6.24 -25.21
CA ILE A 666 -3.52 -7.43 -26.03
C ILE A 666 -2.07 -7.88 -25.93
N PRO A 667 -1.74 -9.11 -25.43
CA PRO A 667 -0.37 -9.60 -25.31
C PRO A 667 0.37 -9.58 -26.64
N ILE A 668 1.63 -9.15 -26.62
CA ILE A 668 2.53 -9.14 -27.80
C ILE A 668 3.28 -10.47 -27.86
N ALA A 669 3.18 -11.19 -28.99
CA ALA A 669 3.87 -12.45 -29.21
C ALA A 669 5.39 -12.26 -29.46
N LYS A 670 5.80 -11.18 -30.15
CA LYS A 670 7.22 -10.88 -30.48
C LYS A 670 7.64 -9.61 -29.75
N GLU A 671 8.58 -9.75 -28.83
CA GLU A 671 9.10 -8.65 -28.00
C GLU A 671 9.59 -7.45 -28.86
N ASN A 672 9.12 -6.26 -28.53
CA ASN A 672 9.68 -5.00 -29.03
C ASN A 672 10.89 -4.63 -28.14
N SER A 673 12.07 -5.11 -28.54
CA SER A 673 13.30 -4.94 -27.75
C SER A 673 13.71 -3.48 -27.57
N LYS A 674 13.33 -2.56 -28.49
CA LYS A 674 13.59 -1.12 -28.33
C LYS A 674 12.84 -0.58 -27.11
N LEU A 675 11.53 -0.82 -27.02
CA LEU A 675 10.73 -0.36 -25.89
C LEU A 675 11.11 -1.06 -24.58
N VAL A 676 11.50 -2.34 -24.64
CA VAL A 676 12.04 -3.02 -23.45
C VAL A 676 13.31 -2.33 -22.96
N ASN A 677 14.25 -2.04 -23.84
CA ASN A 677 15.50 -1.36 -23.47
C ASN A 677 15.26 0.06 -22.95
N GLU A 678 14.35 0.82 -23.55
CA GLU A 678 13.93 2.13 -23.04
C GLU A 678 13.33 2.02 -21.63
N THR A 679 12.43 1.05 -21.41
CA THR A 679 11.80 0.80 -20.11
C THR A 679 12.84 0.47 -19.04
N ILE A 680 13.75 -0.47 -19.34
CA ILE A 680 14.86 -0.83 -18.45
C ILE A 680 15.71 0.41 -18.14
N SER A 681 16.06 1.19 -19.18
CA SER A 681 16.91 2.36 -19.03
C SER A 681 16.29 3.39 -18.07
N TYR A 682 15.00 3.71 -18.20
CA TYR A 682 14.33 4.63 -17.28
C TYR A 682 14.38 4.15 -15.83
N TYR A 683 13.99 2.92 -15.56
CA TYR A 683 13.89 2.40 -14.21
C TYR A 683 15.24 2.07 -13.58
N GLN A 684 16.17 1.53 -14.36
CA GLN A 684 17.53 1.24 -13.91
C GLN A 684 18.28 2.52 -13.55
N THR A 685 18.25 3.54 -14.42
CA THR A 685 18.95 4.80 -14.16
C THR A 685 18.35 5.54 -12.97
N ALA A 686 17.01 5.63 -12.87
CA ALA A 686 16.34 6.23 -11.72
C ALA A 686 16.74 5.53 -10.40
N SER A 687 16.76 4.20 -10.39
CA SER A 687 17.19 3.42 -9.22
C SER A 687 18.67 3.61 -8.91
N SER A 688 19.54 3.62 -9.93
CA SER A 688 20.99 3.78 -9.79
C SER A 688 21.36 5.13 -9.20
N ILE A 689 20.77 6.23 -9.69
CA ILE A 689 21.08 7.58 -9.20
C ILE A 689 20.63 7.82 -7.77
N LEU A 690 19.49 7.23 -7.34
CA LEU A 690 19.04 7.29 -5.95
C LEU A 690 19.98 6.47 -5.05
N LYS A 691 20.30 5.23 -5.42
CA LYS A 691 21.19 4.34 -4.68
C LYS A 691 22.59 4.93 -4.50
N ASN A 692 23.12 5.57 -5.55
CA ASN A 692 24.46 6.18 -5.54
C ASN A 692 24.44 7.64 -5.06
N LYS A 693 23.35 8.12 -4.46
CA LYS A 693 23.18 9.49 -3.93
C LYS A 693 23.42 10.60 -4.96
N LYS A 694 23.38 10.30 -6.25
CA LYS A 694 23.56 11.28 -7.34
C LYS A 694 22.35 12.21 -7.52
N TYR A 695 21.21 11.90 -6.87
CA TYR A 695 20.00 12.72 -6.88
C TYR A 695 19.91 13.72 -5.71
N GLU A 696 20.96 13.92 -4.98
CA GLU A 696 21.02 14.93 -3.91
C GLU A 696 21.19 16.34 -4.48
N LYS A 697 20.89 17.37 -3.64
CA LYS A 697 20.92 18.82 -4.00
C LYS A 697 22.25 19.27 -4.55
#